data_0c6c1626b9e3d7c2d0dc422b89e599be
#
_entry.id   0c6c1626b9e3d7c2d0dc422b89e599be
#
_cell.length_a   1.000
_cell.length_b   1.000
_cell.length_c   1.000
_cell.angle_alpha   90.00
_cell.angle_beta   90.00
_cell.angle_gamma   90.00
#
_symmetry.space_group_name_H-M   'P 1'
#
loop_
_entity.id
_entity.type
_entity.pdbx_description
1 polymer ?
#
loop_
_entity_poly.entity_id
_entity_poly.type
_entity_poly.pdbx_seq_one_letter_code
_entity_poly.pdbx_strand_id
1 'polypeptide(L)'
;MCIAQGNYVPGYYNTRGKQIEGENMSNRDTIRFLILATGLTMYGNVLMAAGDVSNDRIIEEAQTGENWFLKGGGFDGQHYSPLAQVDDENISGLGLEWAADLPTQDGISTTPIVIDGVIYLSGAYSIVFAVDAKNGEILWTYDPEVLKALVDTPSVSWISRINRGVAVWGDSVYATTADCRLIALDAETGERRWAKQTCDNEQGYSISDSPYVGGGKVFVGNAGSESQKNNRGYVSAYDAESGDLAWRFYIVPSDDPAENNTPALKMAATTWSGDTLATVGGGGNNWNEMTYDPMSNQLFFGTAGSNRYAHAERSPDGGDNLFLSSVIAVNADTGEYNWHYQTVDKDSWDYNATMNIVLADLRVDDEDRETLLIAPKNGFHYTLDRNTGELLTAGKFSKVNWATHINMETGRPVYDPAGDYWNAPGGESVLVWPNFWGSHSWNPMAFHPELNLSYIPVIDLPSSMNKQGDHEDVVVLTEVDGQPHAPGKLVAFDPVTQSIRWSVEHSLPYNGGLMATGGNLLFQGNADGRFVAYAADSGEQLWSVQTGSAINAAPATYSIDGTQYVLIPVGAGGGLQYLYPQLHSTNESNGPTRLMAFSLEGAAGMPEVTSAYPPLPEQPDLEASADTIESGKALYAKNCRYCHGSDAVTRFGGSVPDLRFASMDTHATWHGIVIGGAKRANGMPIIEIQMEESEAIRNYILSRSYALRAGQ
;
A
#
# COMPACT_ATOMS: atom_id res chain seq x y z
N MET A 1 10.76 36.61 -10.24
CA MET A 1 9.72 37.41 -10.89
C MET A 1 8.47 36.55 -10.98
N CYS A 2 7.45 36.91 -10.29
CA CYS A 2 6.11 36.33 -10.19
C CYS A 2 5.99 34.80 -10.26
N ILE A 3 6.09 34.16 -9.11
CA ILE A 3 5.51 32.86 -8.85
C ILE A 3 4.05 33.11 -8.52
N ALA A 4 3.16 32.68 -9.38
CA ALA A 4 1.74 32.71 -9.11
C ALA A 4 1.43 31.74 -7.96
N GLN A 5 1.23 32.27 -6.76
CA GLN A 5 0.59 31.57 -5.66
C GLN A 5 -0.89 31.45 -6.02
N GLY A 6 -1.31 30.27 -6.42
CA GLY A 6 -2.71 29.90 -6.50
C GLY A 6 -3.27 29.75 -5.10
N ASN A 7 -3.82 30.83 -4.53
CA ASN A 7 -4.64 30.75 -3.35
C ASN A 7 -5.99 30.15 -3.75
N TYR A 8 -6.22 28.93 -3.34
CA TYR A 8 -7.54 28.32 -3.39
C TYR A 8 -8.37 28.91 -2.23
N VAL A 9 -9.31 29.78 -2.57
CA VAL A 9 -10.32 30.28 -1.64
C VAL A 9 -11.63 29.59 -2.00
N PRO A 10 -12.31 28.90 -1.09
CA PRO A 10 -13.64 28.35 -1.34
C PRO A 10 -14.63 29.49 -1.44
N GLY A 11 -15.20 29.72 -2.62
CA GLY A 11 -16.26 30.69 -2.84
C GLY A 11 -17.59 30.18 -2.32
N TYR A 12 -18.05 30.77 -1.23
CA TYR A 12 -19.45 30.70 -0.80
C TYR A 12 -20.33 31.50 -1.78
N TYR A 13 -21.18 30.83 -2.52
CA TYR A 13 -22.27 31.49 -3.23
C TYR A 13 -23.45 31.71 -2.28
N ASN A 14 -23.68 32.99 -1.95
CA ASN A 14 -24.82 33.43 -1.18
C ASN A 14 -25.89 33.97 -2.14
N THR A 15 -26.93 33.20 -2.41
CA THR A 15 -28.10 33.63 -3.18
C THR A 15 -29.10 34.29 -2.24
N ARG A 16 -29.08 35.63 -2.24
CA ARG A 16 -30.15 36.44 -1.61
C ARG A 16 -31.44 36.30 -2.42
N GLY A 17 -32.47 35.75 -1.79
CA GLY A 17 -33.84 35.84 -2.26
C GLY A 17 -34.36 37.30 -2.23
N LYS A 18 -34.99 37.70 -3.30
CA LYS A 18 -35.89 38.84 -3.30
C LYS A 18 -37.34 38.32 -3.28
N GLN A 19 -38.05 38.64 -2.21
CA GLN A 19 -39.50 38.61 -2.17
C GLN A 19 -40.07 39.66 -3.14
N ILE A 20 -41.07 39.29 -3.93
CA ILE A 20 -42.00 40.21 -4.57
C ILE A 20 -43.39 39.75 -4.17
N GLU A 21 -44.11 40.69 -3.57
CA GLU A 21 -45.47 40.57 -3.08
C GLU A 21 -46.48 40.38 -4.21
N GLY A 22 -47.57 39.73 -3.85
CA GLY A 22 -48.62 39.34 -4.77
C GLY A 22 -49.61 40.46 -5.05
N GLU A 23 -50.29 40.35 -6.15
CA GLU A 23 -51.61 40.91 -6.37
C GLU A 23 -52.56 39.87 -7.01
N ASN A 24 -53.71 39.73 -6.37
CA ASN A 24 -54.86 38.97 -6.83
C ASN A 24 -55.51 39.61 -8.07
N MET A 25 -55.83 38.83 -9.08
CA MET A 25 -57.05 39.07 -9.84
C MET A 25 -57.63 37.76 -10.42
N SER A 26 -58.93 37.61 -10.18
CA SER A 26 -59.82 36.56 -10.71
C SER A 26 -60.19 36.87 -12.16
N ASN A 27 -60.28 35.91 -13.05
CA ASN A 27 -61.50 35.49 -13.71
C ASN A 27 -61.26 34.39 -14.80
N ARG A 28 -62.24 33.56 -14.87
CA ARG A 28 -62.55 32.50 -15.79
C ARG A 28 -62.32 32.88 -17.26
N ASP A 29 -61.67 32.00 -18.03
CA ASP A 29 -62.19 31.56 -19.33
C ASP A 29 -61.54 30.25 -19.78
N THR A 30 -62.42 29.35 -20.23
CA THR A 30 -62.13 28.00 -20.63
C THR A 30 -61.70 27.96 -22.09
N ILE A 31 -60.42 27.66 -22.37
CA ILE A 31 -59.99 27.28 -23.71
C ILE A 31 -59.30 25.91 -23.61
N ARG A 32 -59.92 24.89 -24.23
CA ARG A 32 -59.35 23.55 -24.43
C ARG A 32 -58.26 23.64 -25.49
N PHE A 33 -57.01 23.47 -25.12
CA PHE A 33 -55.95 23.10 -26.05
C PHE A 33 -55.55 21.65 -25.79
N LEU A 34 -55.70 20.84 -26.84
CA LEU A 34 -55.17 19.49 -26.94
C LEU A 34 -53.63 19.63 -27.07
N ILE A 35 -52.87 19.38 -26.01
CA ILE A 35 -51.43 19.23 -26.12
C ILE A 35 -51.13 17.75 -26.28
N LEU A 36 -50.69 17.37 -27.49
CA LEU A 36 -49.99 16.12 -27.74
C LEU A 36 -48.66 16.19 -26.96
N ALA A 37 -48.61 15.55 -25.82
CA ALA A 37 -47.37 15.31 -25.12
C ALA A 37 -46.61 14.16 -25.81
N THR A 38 -45.69 14.50 -26.71
CA THR A 38 -44.59 13.59 -27.08
C THR A 38 -43.67 13.50 -25.88
N GLY A 39 -43.86 12.45 -25.09
CA GLY A 39 -42.95 12.12 -24.02
C GLY A 39 -41.57 11.73 -24.59
N LEU A 40 -40.62 12.64 -24.59
CA LEU A 40 -39.21 12.29 -24.60
C LEU A 40 -38.91 11.73 -23.21
N THR A 41 -38.96 10.43 -23.04
CA THR A 41 -38.29 9.75 -21.92
C THR A 41 -36.80 9.93 -22.14
N MET A 42 -36.20 10.93 -21.50
CA MET A 42 -34.76 10.89 -21.19
C MET A 42 -34.58 9.72 -20.22
N TYR A 43 -34.11 8.61 -20.73
CA TYR A 43 -33.45 7.62 -19.91
C TYR A 43 -32.11 8.27 -19.49
N GLY A 44 -32.09 9.06 -18.41
CA GLY A 44 -30.91 9.27 -17.65
C GLY A 44 -30.54 7.90 -17.09
N ASN A 45 -29.40 7.35 -17.46
CA ASN A 45 -28.80 6.24 -16.71
C ASN A 45 -28.57 6.77 -15.28
N VAL A 46 -29.44 6.38 -14.36
CA VAL A 46 -29.19 6.53 -12.94
C VAL A 46 -28.14 5.48 -12.67
N LEU A 47 -26.86 5.89 -12.57
CA LEU A 47 -25.84 5.04 -11.96
C LEU A 47 -26.37 4.70 -10.57
N MET A 48 -26.61 3.43 -10.34
CA MET A 48 -26.92 2.96 -8.99
C MET A 48 -25.58 2.81 -8.27
N ALA A 49 -25.44 3.44 -7.10
CA ALA A 49 -24.32 3.20 -6.22
C ALA A 49 -24.31 1.73 -5.77
N ALA A 50 -23.14 1.24 -5.32
CA ALA A 50 -23.03 -0.07 -4.75
C ALA A 50 -24.07 -0.27 -3.65
N GLY A 51 -24.90 -1.29 -3.78
CA GLY A 51 -25.95 -1.61 -2.81
C GLY A 51 -25.96 -3.10 -2.48
N ASP A 52 -26.40 -3.41 -1.27
CA ASP A 52 -26.62 -4.79 -0.79
C ASP A 52 -25.39 -5.73 -0.91
N VAL A 53 -24.16 -5.19 -0.81
CA VAL A 53 -22.94 -5.99 -0.81
C VAL A 53 -22.92 -6.90 0.41
N SER A 54 -22.89 -8.21 0.18
CA SER A 54 -22.96 -9.26 1.20
C SER A 54 -22.07 -10.44 0.86
N ASN A 55 -21.87 -11.37 1.80
CA ASN A 55 -21.11 -12.60 1.49
C ASN A 55 -21.68 -13.33 0.29
N ASP A 56 -23.01 -13.55 0.27
CA ASP A 56 -23.68 -14.31 -0.79
C ASP A 56 -23.47 -13.65 -2.14
N ARG A 57 -23.64 -12.33 -2.20
CA ARG A 57 -23.45 -11.55 -3.43
C ARG A 57 -22.01 -11.63 -3.94
N ILE A 58 -21.01 -11.46 -3.04
CA ILE A 58 -19.58 -11.54 -3.42
C ILE A 58 -19.27 -12.95 -3.96
N ILE A 59 -19.74 -14.01 -3.30
CA ILE A 59 -19.49 -15.40 -3.73
C ILE A 59 -20.11 -15.69 -5.09
N GLU A 60 -21.36 -15.26 -5.30
CA GLU A 60 -22.09 -15.52 -6.53
C GLU A 60 -21.53 -14.73 -7.72
N GLU A 61 -21.24 -13.43 -7.52
CA GLU A 61 -20.83 -12.55 -8.62
C GLU A 61 -19.33 -12.57 -8.92
N ALA A 62 -18.44 -12.95 -7.97
CA ALA A 62 -17.03 -13.10 -8.25
C ALA A 62 -16.75 -14.10 -9.39
N GLN A 63 -17.63 -15.08 -9.57
CA GLN A 63 -17.53 -16.08 -10.65
C GLN A 63 -17.86 -15.50 -12.05
N THR A 64 -18.51 -14.35 -12.13
CA THR A 64 -18.81 -13.69 -13.41
C THR A 64 -17.74 -12.70 -13.82
N GLY A 65 -17.02 -12.11 -12.86
CA GLY A 65 -16.05 -11.06 -13.07
C GLY A 65 -16.64 -9.70 -13.46
N GLU A 66 -17.99 -9.54 -13.44
CA GLU A 66 -18.63 -8.26 -13.77
C GLU A 66 -18.24 -7.15 -12.80
N ASN A 67 -18.02 -7.51 -11.52
CA ASN A 67 -17.61 -6.63 -10.44
C ASN A 67 -16.23 -7.03 -9.88
N TRP A 68 -15.56 -6.09 -9.18
CA TRP A 68 -14.34 -6.31 -8.41
C TRP A 68 -14.59 -5.90 -6.96
N PHE A 69 -15.09 -6.82 -6.12
CA PHE A 69 -15.68 -6.51 -4.83
C PHE A 69 -14.68 -6.21 -3.72
N LEU A 70 -13.57 -6.94 -3.68
CA LEU A 70 -12.56 -6.86 -2.63
C LEU A 70 -11.19 -6.53 -3.25
N LYS A 71 -10.23 -6.18 -2.43
CA LYS A 71 -8.88 -5.84 -2.88
C LYS A 71 -8.27 -6.92 -3.79
N GLY A 72 -8.46 -8.20 -3.45
CA GLY A 72 -8.04 -9.35 -4.26
C GLY A 72 -9.06 -9.85 -5.28
N GLY A 73 -10.13 -9.11 -5.57
CA GLY A 73 -11.24 -9.50 -6.44
C GLY A 73 -12.40 -10.11 -5.67
N GLY A 74 -12.22 -11.29 -5.11
CA GLY A 74 -13.15 -12.04 -4.27
C GLY A 74 -12.56 -12.37 -2.90
N PHE A 75 -13.24 -13.25 -2.14
CA PHE A 75 -12.78 -13.71 -0.81
C PHE A 75 -11.54 -14.61 -0.87
N ASP A 76 -11.21 -15.17 -2.02
CA ASP A 76 -10.01 -15.96 -2.23
C ASP A 76 -8.71 -15.13 -2.28
N GLY A 77 -8.82 -13.81 -2.47
CA GLY A 77 -7.66 -12.92 -2.52
C GLY A 77 -6.72 -13.17 -3.70
N GLN A 78 -7.20 -13.81 -4.77
CA GLN A 78 -6.36 -14.31 -5.87
C GLN A 78 -5.87 -13.22 -6.82
N HIS A 79 -6.42 -12.01 -6.79
CA HIS A 79 -6.17 -10.98 -7.81
C HIS A 79 -6.38 -11.55 -9.23
N TYR A 80 -7.43 -12.34 -9.38
CA TYR A 80 -7.83 -13.02 -10.61
C TYR A 80 -9.28 -12.66 -10.98
N SER A 81 -9.53 -12.55 -12.28
CA SER A 81 -10.87 -12.41 -12.83
C SER A 81 -11.11 -13.50 -13.89
N PRO A 82 -12.28 -14.16 -13.89
CA PRO A 82 -12.62 -15.13 -14.93
C PRO A 82 -12.93 -14.48 -16.30
N LEU A 83 -12.96 -13.14 -16.40
CA LEU A 83 -13.19 -12.45 -17.66
C LEU A 83 -12.11 -12.81 -18.70
N ALA A 84 -12.55 -13.12 -19.92
CA ALA A 84 -11.72 -13.55 -21.03
C ALA A 84 -12.10 -12.89 -22.37
N GLN A 85 -12.84 -11.78 -22.35
CA GLN A 85 -13.12 -11.02 -23.59
C GLN A 85 -11.83 -10.39 -24.15
N VAL A 86 -10.97 -9.91 -23.23
CA VAL A 86 -9.61 -9.52 -23.55
C VAL A 86 -8.70 -10.72 -23.26
N ASP A 87 -8.03 -11.23 -24.28
CA ASP A 87 -7.21 -12.44 -24.24
C ASP A 87 -5.88 -12.27 -24.96
N ASP A 88 -5.03 -13.28 -24.92
CA ASP A 88 -3.67 -13.28 -25.51
C ASP A 88 -3.68 -13.19 -27.05
N GLU A 89 -4.79 -13.53 -27.73
CA GLU A 89 -4.90 -13.42 -29.19
C GLU A 89 -5.30 -12.00 -29.63
N ASN A 90 -6.09 -11.27 -28.81
CA ASN A 90 -6.66 -9.97 -29.18
C ASN A 90 -6.11 -8.76 -28.40
N ILE A 91 -5.27 -8.98 -27.38
CA ILE A 91 -4.70 -7.92 -26.52
C ILE A 91 -4.02 -6.79 -27.29
N SER A 92 -3.50 -7.03 -28.47
CA SER A 92 -2.90 -6.00 -29.32
C SER A 92 -3.88 -4.90 -29.74
N GLY A 93 -5.18 -5.17 -29.65
CA GLY A 93 -6.26 -4.21 -29.91
C GLY A 93 -6.69 -3.39 -28.68
N LEU A 94 -6.11 -3.65 -27.50
CA LEU A 94 -6.49 -2.95 -26.28
C LEU A 94 -6.07 -1.48 -26.35
N GLY A 95 -7.05 -0.57 -26.29
CA GLY A 95 -6.86 0.87 -26.36
C GLY A 95 -7.39 1.60 -25.13
N LEU A 96 -6.97 2.86 -24.95
CA LEU A 96 -7.46 3.71 -23.86
C LEU A 96 -8.94 4.05 -24.13
N GLU A 97 -9.81 3.77 -23.17
CA GLU A 97 -11.19 4.19 -23.18
C GLU A 97 -11.36 5.59 -22.58
N TRP A 98 -10.82 5.77 -21.39
CA TRP A 98 -10.78 7.05 -20.71
C TRP A 98 -9.60 7.17 -19.73
N ALA A 99 -9.25 8.41 -19.39
CA ALA A 99 -8.30 8.75 -18.33
C ALA A 99 -8.84 9.91 -17.50
N ALA A 100 -8.76 9.79 -16.17
CA ALA A 100 -9.23 10.80 -15.22
C ALA A 100 -8.11 11.19 -14.24
N ASP A 101 -7.73 12.47 -14.23
CA ASP A 101 -6.78 12.98 -13.25
C ASP A 101 -7.44 13.06 -11.88
N LEU A 102 -6.79 12.46 -10.86
CA LEU A 102 -7.25 12.50 -9.49
C LEU A 102 -6.65 13.71 -8.77
N PRO A 103 -7.43 14.45 -7.95
CA PRO A 103 -6.94 15.61 -7.20
C PRO A 103 -6.09 15.19 -5.99
N THR A 104 -5.01 14.44 -6.23
CA THR A 104 -4.02 14.04 -5.23
C THR A 104 -2.61 14.19 -5.80
N GLN A 105 -1.66 14.67 -4.97
CA GLN A 105 -0.30 15.02 -5.41
C GLN A 105 0.75 13.96 -5.08
N ASP A 106 0.48 13.05 -4.14
CA ASP A 106 1.48 12.12 -3.61
C ASP A 106 1.31 10.69 -4.13
N GLY A 107 0.79 10.54 -5.33
CA GLY A 107 0.64 9.24 -5.95
C GLY A 107 -0.52 8.42 -5.38
N ILE A 108 -0.52 7.13 -5.70
CA ILE A 108 -1.60 6.23 -5.37
C ILE A 108 -1.05 4.82 -5.15
N SER A 109 -1.56 4.12 -4.13
CA SER A 109 -1.16 2.74 -3.79
C SER A 109 -2.36 1.82 -3.57
N THR A 110 -3.52 2.24 -3.97
CA THR A 110 -4.79 1.54 -3.81
C THR A 110 -4.99 0.46 -4.88
N THR A 111 -5.63 -0.65 -4.52
CA THR A 111 -6.35 -1.49 -5.48
C THR A 111 -7.78 -0.98 -5.56
N PRO A 112 -8.32 -0.62 -6.74
CA PRO A 112 -9.69 -0.14 -6.87
C PRO A 112 -10.71 -1.22 -6.56
N ILE A 113 -11.86 -0.84 -5.99
CA ILE A 113 -13.06 -1.67 -5.88
C ILE A 113 -14.04 -1.20 -6.95
N VAL A 114 -14.64 -2.09 -7.72
CA VAL A 114 -15.59 -1.74 -8.77
C VAL A 114 -16.88 -2.53 -8.57
N ILE A 115 -17.97 -1.83 -8.30
CA ILE A 115 -19.28 -2.44 -8.01
C ILE A 115 -20.36 -1.62 -8.68
N ASP A 116 -21.23 -2.29 -9.44
CA ASP A 116 -22.41 -1.68 -10.10
C ASP A 116 -22.05 -0.45 -10.96
N GLY A 117 -20.90 -0.48 -11.63
CA GLY A 117 -20.44 0.60 -12.49
C GLY A 117 -19.82 1.80 -11.76
N VAL A 118 -19.55 1.68 -10.46
CA VAL A 118 -18.84 2.70 -9.66
C VAL A 118 -17.51 2.17 -9.16
N ILE A 119 -16.45 2.95 -9.34
CA ILE A 119 -15.11 2.69 -8.82
C ILE A 119 -14.95 3.42 -7.48
N TYR A 120 -14.65 2.70 -6.41
CA TYR A 120 -14.30 3.25 -5.11
C TYR A 120 -12.81 3.04 -4.83
N LEU A 121 -12.12 4.10 -4.44
CA LEU A 121 -10.69 4.05 -4.17
C LEU A 121 -10.26 5.15 -3.20
N SER A 122 -9.05 5.04 -2.67
CA SER A 122 -8.42 6.07 -1.86
C SER A 122 -7.11 6.56 -2.48
N GLY A 123 -6.79 7.83 -2.28
CA GLY A 123 -5.51 8.44 -2.58
C GLY A 123 -4.68 8.73 -1.33
N ALA A 124 -3.60 9.47 -1.49
CA ALA A 124 -2.81 10.00 -0.38
C ALA A 124 -3.71 10.78 0.60
N TYR A 125 -3.30 10.81 1.87
CA TYR A 125 -4.05 11.44 2.97
C TYR A 125 -5.43 10.82 3.22
N SER A 126 -5.63 9.59 2.75
CA SER A 126 -6.90 8.84 2.86
C SER A 126 -8.10 9.57 2.21
N ILE A 127 -7.86 10.41 1.20
CA ILE A 127 -8.94 11.02 0.42
C ILE A 127 -9.63 9.91 -0.37
N VAL A 128 -10.95 9.79 -0.23
CA VAL A 128 -11.77 8.76 -0.88
C VAL A 128 -12.47 9.35 -2.10
N PHE A 129 -12.51 8.59 -3.18
CA PHE A 129 -13.17 8.96 -4.42
C PHE A 129 -14.18 7.87 -4.82
N ALA A 130 -15.32 8.29 -5.35
CA ALA A 130 -16.18 7.46 -6.21
C ALA A 130 -16.14 8.01 -7.62
N VAL A 131 -15.94 7.12 -8.58
CA VAL A 131 -15.73 7.47 -9.99
C VAL A 131 -16.65 6.59 -10.84
N ASP A 132 -17.30 7.19 -11.84
CA ASP A 132 -18.07 6.46 -12.85
C ASP A 132 -17.13 5.54 -13.65
N ALA A 133 -17.36 4.23 -13.59
CA ALA A 133 -16.50 3.24 -14.21
C ALA A 133 -16.57 3.26 -15.76
N LYS A 134 -17.61 3.85 -16.34
CA LYS A 134 -17.80 3.90 -17.79
C LYS A 134 -17.05 5.06 -18.44
N ASN A 135 -16.87 6.19 -17.73
CA ASN A 135 -16.36 7.42 -18.33
C ASN A 135 -15.31 8.17 -17.52
N GLY A 136 -15.03 7.74 -16.27
CA GLY A 136 -14.05 8.35 -15.40
C GLY A 136 -14.50 9.64 -14.69
N GLU A 137 -15.80 10.00 -14.72
CA GLU A 137 -16.33 11.15 -13.99
C GLU A 137 -16.25 10.92 -12.48
N ILE A 138 -15.66 11.89 -11.72
CA ILE A 138 -15.65 11.83 -10.26
C ILE A 138 -17.06 12.18 -9.75
N LEU A 139 -17.73 11.20 -9.17
CA LEU A 139 -19.09 11.33 -8.65
C LEU A 139 -19.10 12.07 -7.32
N TRP A 140 -18.19 11.69 -6.41
CA TRP A 140 -17.99 12.40 -5.15
C TRP A 140 -16.55 12.21 -4.64
N THR A 141 -16.16 13.09 -3.72
CA THR A 141 -14.86 13.04 -3.02
C THR A 141 -15.09 13.32 -1.54
N TYR A 142 -14.44 12.53 -0.68
CA TYR A 142 -14.42 12.75 0.77
C TYR A 142 -12.99 12.96 1.26
N ASP A 143 -12.69 14.11 1.86
CA ASP A 143 -11.40 14.42 2.50
C ASP A 143 -11.54 14.31 4.03
N PRO A 144 -10.88 13.33 4.68
CA PRO A 144 -10.90 13.18 6.15
C PRO A 144 -10.03 14.20 6.89
N GLU A 145 -9.34 15.11 6.21
CA GLU A 145 -8.48 16.16 6.78
C GLU A 145 -7.34 15.62 7.69
N VAL A 146 -6.73 14.51 7.31
CA VAL A 146 -5.72 13.79 8.10
C VAL A 146 -4.52 14.66 8.49
N LEU A 147 -4.05 15.53 7.60
CA LEU A 147 -2.91 16.44 7.89
C LEU A 147 -3.17 17.35 9.08
N LYS A 148 -4.40 17.83 9.26
CA LYS A 148 -4.77 18.67 10.41
C LYS A 148 -4.67 17.90 11.73
N ALA A 149 -5.03 16.61 11.71
CA ALA A 149 -4.98 15.77 12.88
C ALA A 149 -3.54 15.37 13.26
N LEU A 150 -2.66 15.16 12.27
CA LEU A 150 -1.32 14.62 12.48
C LEU A 150 -0.18 15.64 12.56
N VAL A 151 -0.46 16.94 12.42
CA VAL A 151 0.58 17.97 12.41
C VAL A 151 1.45 17.97 13.69
N ASP A 152 0.90 17.53 14.80
CA ASP A 152 1.59 17.47 16.11
C ASP A 152 2.15 16.07 16.43
N THR A 153 2.00 15.10 15.53
CA THR A 153 2.52 13.73 15.67
C THR A 153 3.47 13.39 14.53
N PRO A 154 4.67 14.02 14.45
CA PRO A 154 5.59 13.88 13.31
C PRO A 154 6.08 12.45 13.09
N SER A 155 6.14 11.62 14.15
CA SER A 155 6.56 10.21 14.06
C SER A 155 5.67 9.36 13.15
N VAL A 156 4.41 9.76 12.95
CA VAL A 156 3.45 9.05 12.09
C VAL A 156 2.94 9.90 10.92
N SER A 157 3.25 11.18 10.87
CA SER A 157 2.73 12.09 9.84
C SER A 157 3.19 11.71 8.43
N TRP A 158 4.38 11.14 8.25
CA TRP A 158 4.92 10.72 6.96
C TRP A 158 4.09 9.60 6.31
N ILE A 159 3.48 8.73 7.14
CA ILE A 159 2.67 7.61 6.66
C ILE A 159 1.31 8.07 6.13
N SER A 160 0.88 9.31 6.47
CA SER A 160 -0.39 9.88 6.00
C SER A 160 -0.51 9.95 4.47
N ARG A 161 0.61 9.94 3.75
CA ARG A 161 0.65 9.89 2.29
C ARG A 161 0.34 8.50 1.72
N ILE A 162 0.24 7.48 2.59
CA ILE A 162 0.01 6.09 2.19
C ILE A 162 -1.39 5.68 2.61
N ASN A 163 -2.20 5.28 1.63
CA ASN A 163 -3.46 4.59 1.87
C ASN A 163 -3.67 3.57 0.73
N ARG A 164 -3.97 2.31 1.07
CA ARG A 164 -3.98 1.21 0.11
C ARG A 164 -5.38 0.78 -0.32
N GLY A 165 -6.40 1.57 -0.02
CA GLY A 165 -7.73 1.32 -0.54
C GLY A 165 -8.87 1.53 0.45
N VAL A 166 -10.03 1.12 0.01
CA VAL A 166 -11.29 1.12 0.75
C VAL A 166 -11.91 -0.27 0.70
N ALA A 167 -12.96 -0.49 1.46
CA ALA A 167 -13.80 -1.67 1.36
C ALA A 167 -15.27 -1.25 1.24
N VAL A 168 -16.12 -2.12 0.67
CA VAL A 168 -17.55 -1.86 0.49
C VAL A 168 -18.36 -3.00 1.11
N TRP A 169 -19.36 -2.67 1.91
CA TRP A 169 -20.28 -3.63 2.51
C TRP A 169 -21.66 -3.00 2.68
N GLY A 170 -22.72 -3.73 2.34
CA GLY A 170 -24.05 -3.15 2.25
C GLY A 170 -24.06 -2.01 1.23
N ASP A 171 -24.44 -0.85 1.70
CA ASP A 171 -24.46 0.42 0.96
C ASP A 171 -23.42 1.42 1.52
N SER A 172 -22.37 0.93 2.17
CA SER A 172 -21.34 1.74 2.82
C SER A 172 -19.96 1.49 2.27
N VAL A 173 -19.20 2.58 2.09
CA VAL A 173 -17.76 2.57 1.80
C VAL A 173 -17.00 2.81 3.11
N TYR A 174 -16.07 1.92 3.43
CA TYR A 174 -15.24 2.00 4.63
C TYR A 174 -13.83 2.43 4.26
N ALA A 175 -13.31 3.41 4.96
CA ALA A 175 -11.95 3.90 4.81
C ALA A 175 -11.24 3.98 6.17
N THR A 176 -9.97 3.64 6.18
CA THR A 176 -9.07 3.87 7.31
C THR A 176 -8.21 5.09 7.08
N THR A 177 -7.75 5.72 8.14
CA THR A 177 -6.92 6.92 8.07
C THR A 177 -5.66 6.79 8.91
N ALA A 178 -4.58 7.47 8.52
CA ALA A 178 -3.32 7.44 9.26
C ALA A 178 -3.44 8.02 10.68
N ASP A 179 -4.46 8.84 10.95
CA ASP A 179 -4.82 9.32 12.30
C ASP A 179 -5.74 8.35 13.04
N CYS A 180 -5.70 7.05 12.66
CA CYS A 180 -6.34 5.95 13.37
C CYS A 180 -7.88 5.95 13.36
N ARG A 181 -8.55 6.60 12.41
CA ARG A 181 -10.00 6.51 12.27
C ARG A 181 -10.39 5.40 11.30
N LEU A 182 -11.46 4.68 11.63
CA LEU A 182 -12.29 3.92 10.70
C LEU A 182 -13.53 4.75 10.42
N ILE A 183 -13.82 4.99 9.15
CA ILE A 183 -14.89 5.88 8.67
C ILE A 183 -15.81 5.09 7.75
N ALA A 184 -17.12 5.17 7.98
CA ALA A 184 -18.13 4.69 7.04
C ALA A 184 -18.75 5.87 6.30
N LEU A 185 -18.79 5.76 4.99
CA LEU A 185 -19.41 6.72 4.08
C LEU A 185 -20.61 6.05 3.39
N ASP A 186 -21.62 6.83 3.09
CA ASP A 186 -22.70 6.43 2.21
C ASP A 186 -22.15 6.23 0.79
N ALA A 187 -22.39 5.08 0.16
CA ALA A 187 -21.80 4.73 -1.12
C ALA A 187 -22.30 5.61 -2.27
N GLU A 188 -23.54 6.13 -2.20
CA GLU A 188 -24.14 6.97 -3.23
C GLU A 188 -23.67 8.42 -3.13
N THR A 189 -23.55 8.96 -1.91
CA THR A 189 -23.36 10.40 -1.70
C THR A 189 -21.97 10.79 -1.20
N GLY A 190 -21.19 9.84 -0.64
CA GLY A 190 -19.94 10.11 0.06
C GLY A 190 -20.14 10.79 1.42
N GLU A 191 -21.36 10.95 1.90
CA GLU A 191 -21.63 11.54 3.22
C GLU A 191 -21.19 10.58 4.33
N ARG A 192 -20.55 11.13 5.38
CA ARG A 192 -20.07 10.32 6.49
C ARG A 192 -21.24 9.85 7.37
N ARG A 193 -21.44 8.52 7.46
CA ARG A 193 -22.41 7.88 8.35
C ARG A 193 -21.90 7.85 9.79
N TRP A 194 -20.65 7.39 9.98
CA TRP A 194 -20.00 7.37 11.30
C TRP A 194 -18.47 7.39 11.16
N ALA A 195 -17.78 7.63 12.27
CA ALA A 195 -16.34 7.48 12.41
C ALA A 195 -15.99 6.99 13.81
N LYS A 196 -15.03 6.06 13.92
CA LYS A 196 -14.55 5.47 15.18
C LYS A 196 -13.03 5.59 15.26
N GLN A 197 -12.51 5.96 16.43
CA GLN A 197 -11.08 5.93 16.71
C GLN A 197 -10.67 4.49 17.01
N THR A 198 -9.74 3.92 16.25
CA THR A 198 -9.35 2.51 16.36
C THR A 198 -8.02 2.31 17.08
N CYS A 199 -7.14 3.30 17.03
CA CYS A 199 -5.84 3.31 17.70
C CYS A 199 -5.46 4.72 18.17
N ASP A 200 -4.27 4.87 18.79
CA ASP A 200 -3.81 6.11 19.42
C ASP A 200 -2.49 6.56 18.79
N ASN A 201 -2.51 7.67 18.05
CA ASN A 201 -1.32 8.22 17.40
C ASN A 201 -0.27 8.75 18.41
N GLU A 202 -0.68 9.19 19.61
CA GLU A 202 0.27 9.61 20.63
C GLU A 202 1.13 8.46 21.12
N GLN A 203 0.61 7.22 21.03
CA GLN A 203 1.37 6.00 21.25
C GLN A 203 2.10 5.48 20.00
N GLY A 204 2.10 6.25 18.92
CA GLY A 204 2.80 5.94 17.69
C GLY A 204 2.08 5.01 16.73
N TYR A 205 0.82 4.66 16.99
CA TYR A 205 0.04 3.89 16.01
C TYR A 205 -0.38 4.74 14.82
N SER A 206 -0.58 4.07 13.69
CA SER A 206 -1.17 4.62 12.47
C SER A 206 -1.85 3.52 11.66
N ILE A 207 -2.53 3.87 10.58
CA ILE A 207 -3.08 2.90 9.64
C ILE A 207 -2.74 3.36 8.22
N SER A 208 -2.20 2.44 7.42
CA SER A 208 -1.83 2.69 6.02
C SER A 208 -2.51 1.74 5.03
N ASP A 209 -3.21 0.73 5.53
CA ASP A 209 -3.92 -0.23 4.69
C ASP A 209 -5.42 0.05 4.63
N SER A 210 -6.10 -0.57 3.64
CA SER A 210 -7.55 -0.63 3.56
C SER A 210 -8.13 -1.45 4.71
N PRO A 211 -9.35 -1.16 5.17
CA PRO A 211 -10.09 -2.13 5.95
C PRO A 211 -10.45 -3.34 5.09
N TYR A 212 -10.73 -4.48 5.72
CA TYR A 212 -11.28 -5.66 5.05
C TYR A 212 -12.71 -5.93 5.56
N VAL A 213 -13.56 -6.53 4.75
CA VAL A 213 -14.98 -6.75 5.09
C VAL A 213 -15.41 -8.20 4.86
N GLY A 214 -16.33 -8.67 5.67
CA GLY A 214 -16.94 -9.98 5.55
C GLY A 214 -17.80 -10.33 6.77
N GLY A 215 -18.86 -11.12 6.60
CA GLY A 215 -19.71 -11.56 7.70
C GLY A 215 -20.36 -10.42 8.49
N GLY A 216 -20.63 -9.27 7.87
CA GLY A 216 -21.19 -8.10 8.55
C GLY A 216 -20.20 -7.35 9.44
N LYS A 217 -18.90 -7.57 9.26
CA LYS A 217 -17.83 -6.93 10.03
C LYS A 217 -16.85 -6.18 9.14
N VAL A 218 -16.18 -5.19 9.72
CA VAL A 218 -15.05 -4.47 9.17
C VAL A 218 -13.83 -4.79 10.00
N PHE A 219 -12.82 -5.42 9.40
CA PHE A 219 -11.58 -5.79 10.05
C PHE A 219 -10.52 -4.72 9.81
N VAL A 220 -9.78 -4.36 10.86
CA VAL A 220 -8.78 -3.29 10.83
C VAL A 220 -7.53 -3.72 11.57
N GLY A 221 -6.38 -3.64 10.90
CA GLY A 221 -5.07 -3.76 11.50
C GLY A 221 -4.48 -2.39 11.90
N ASN A 222 -3.20 -2.37 12.20
CA ASN A 222 -2.46 -1.13 12.46
C ASN A 222 -0.99 -1.26 12.07
N ALA A 223 -0.35 -0.10 11.90
CA ALA A 223 1.10 0.09 11.81
C ALA A 223 1.57 0.82 13.07
N GLY A 224 2.88 1.00 13.25
CA GLY A 224 3.41 1.81 14.34
C GLY A 224 4.72 1.34 14.94
N SER A 225 5.24 0.17 14.58
CA SER A 225 6.56 -0.26 15.06
C SER A 225 7.66 0.75 14.73
N GLU A 226 7.55 1.46 13.62
CA GLU A 226 8.50 2.50 13.17
C GLU A 226 8.56 3.73 14.08
N SER A 227 7.53 3.95 14.90
CA SER A 227 7.43 5.11 15.77
C SER A 227 8.41 5.12 16.95
N GLN A 228 9.06 3.99 17.21
CA GLN A 228 9.91 3.75 18.39
C GLN A 228 9.15 3.97 19.73
N LYS A 229 7.83 3.85 19.70
CA LYS A 229 6.96 3.86 20.87
C LYS A 229 6.66 2.43 21.32
N ASN A 230 6.29 2.27 22.58
CA ASN A 230 5.92 0.97 23.15
C ASN A 230 4.48 0.62 22.72
N ASN A 231 4.30 0.05 21.53
CA ASN A 231 3.00 -0.35 21.03
C ASN A 231 2.90 -1.86 20.78
N ARG A 232 1.72 -2.40 20.97
CA ARG A 232 1.36 -3.80 20.70
C ARG A 232 0.53 -3.86 19.43
N GLY A 233 0.98 -4.61 18.44
CA GLY A 233 0.18 -4.91 17.26
C GLY A 233 -1.12 -5.63 17.62
N TYR A 234 -2.20 -5.30 16.92
CA TYR A 234 -3.48 -5.99 17.04
C TYR A 234 -4.29 -5.89 15.76
N VAL A 235 -5.25 -6.82 15.63
CA VAL A 235 -6.34 -6.76 14.64
C VAL A 235 -7.64 -6.60 15.41
N SER A 236 -8.55 -5.79 14.91
CA SER A 236 -9.87 -5.56 15.49
C SER A 236 -10.96 -5.77 14.45
N ALA A 237 -12.11 -6.27 14.89
CA ALA A 237 -13.34 -6.28 14.10
C ALA A 237 -14.34 -5.28 14.67
N TYR A 238 -15.01 -4.60 13.77
CA TYR A 238 -16.09 -3.66 14.08
C TYR A 238 -17.37 -4.13 13.38
N ASP A 239 -18.50 -3.95 14.01
CA ASP A 239 -19.80 -4.15 13.38
C ASP A 239 -19.96 -3.16 12.21
N ALA A 240 -20.31 -3.64 11.04
CA ALA A 240 -20.32 -2.82 9.83
C ALA A 240 -21.41 -1.73 9.87
N GLU A 241 -22.56 -1.96 10.50
CA GLU A 241 -23.66 -0.99 10.57
C GLU A 241 -23.40 0.09 11.63
N SER A 242 -23.04 -0.32 12.86
CA SER A 242 -22.90 0.61 14.01
C SER A 242 -21.48 1.16 14.20
N GLY A 243 -20.46 0.48 13.66
CA GLY A 243 -19.06 0.75 13.94
C GLY A 243 -18.62 0.38 15.35
N ASP A 244 -19.41 -0.38 16.10
CA ASP A 244 -19.03 -0.78 17.45
C ASP A 244 -17.98 -1.89 17.42
N LEU A 245 -17.02 -1.83 18.35
CA LEU A 245 -15.98 -2.84 18.47
C LEU A 245 -16.59 -4.18 18.85
N ALA A 246 -16.45 -5.20 17.97
CA ALA A 246 -16.88 -6.55 18.24
C ALA A 246 -15.82 -7.33 19.04
N TRP A 247 -14.59 -7.31 18.58
CA TRP A 247 -13.46 -7.96 19.26
C TRP A 247 -12.12 -7.32 18.86
N ARG A 248 -11.06 -7.64 19.67
CA ARG A 248 -9.67 -7.27 19.39
C ARG A 248 -8.75 -8.43 19.74
N PHE A 249 -7.87 -8.78 18.81
CA PHE A 249 -6.82 -9.79 18.96
C PHE A 249 -5.46 -9.11 19.05
N TYR A 250 -4.81 -9.15 20.22
CA TYR A 250 -3.44 -8.67 20.39
C TYR A 250 -2.44 -9.72 19.89
N ILE A 251 -1.43 -9.26 19.13
CA ILE A 251 -0.47 -10.13 18.43
C ILE A 251 0.71 -10.47 19.33
N VAL A 252 1.21 -9.51 20.11
CA VAL A 252 2.32 -9.75 21.05
C VAL A 252 1.84 -9.66 22.50
N PRO A 253 2.50 -10.39 23.46
CA PRO A 253 2.13 -10.34 24.86
C PRO A 253 2.40 -8.98 25.49
N SER A 254 1.76 -8.71 26.64
CA SER A 254 2.04 -7.57 27.50
C SER A 254 3.08 -7.94 28.56
N ASP A 255 3.81 -6.95 29.04
CA ASP A 255 4.69 -7.06 30.22
C ASP A 255 3.86 -7.23 31.50
N ASP A 256 2.59 -6.83 31.52
CA ASP A 256 1.64 -7.18 32.58
C ASP A 256 1.03 -8.57 32.33
N PRO A 257 1.37 -9.59 33.16
CA PRO A 257 0.82 -10.93 33.00
C PRO A 257 -0.71 -11.00 33.08
N ALA A 258 -1.37 -10.03 33.72
CA ALA A 258 -2.82 -10.00 33.84
C ALA A 258 -3.52 -9.69 32.51
N GLU A 259 -2.84 -8.99 31.61
CA GLU A 259 -3.34 -8.72 30.25
C GLU A 259 -3.18 -9.93 29.32
N ASN A 260 -2.29 -10.86 29.62
CA ASN A 260 -2.08 -12.09 28.85
C ASN A 260 -3.13 -13.16 29.22
N ASN A 261 -4.42 -12.80 29.12
CA ASN A 261 -5.53 -13.59 29.63
C ASN A 261 -6.12 -14.61 28.64
N THR A 262 -5.82 -14.48 27.34
CA THR A 262 -6.27 -15.43 26.30
C THR A 262 -5.30 -16.62 26.17
N PRO A 263 -5.75 -17.79 25.65
CA PRO A 263 -4.84 -18.91 25.37
C PRO A 263 -3.67 -18.53 24.46
N ALA A 264 -3.92 -17.76 23.41
CA ALA A 264 -2.90 -17.30 22.46
C ALA A 264 -1.85 -16.42 23.15
N LEU A 265 -2.24 -15.42 23.93
CA LEU A 265 -1.31 -14.55 24.64
C LEU A 265 -0.53 -15.28 25.74
N LYS A 266 -1.14 -16.25 26.43
CA LYS A 266 -0.42 -17.11 27.39
C LYS A 266 0.65 -17.95 26.69
N MET A 267 0.33 -18.51 25.54
CA MET A 267 1.31 -19.23 24.70
C MET A 267 2.42 -18.29 24.25
N ALA A 268 2.07 -17.14 23.65
CA ALA A 268 3.04 -16.16 23.18
C ALA A 268 4.00 -15.70 24.29
N ALA A 269 3.51 -15.40 25.49
CA ALA A 269 4.31 -14.94 26.62
C ALA A 269 5.42 -15.93 27.01
N THR A 270 5.25 -17.24 26.78
CA THR A 270 6.29 -18.24 27.06
C THR A 270 7.45 -18.22 26.05
N THR A 271 7.31 -17.50 24.96
CA THR A 271 8.28 -17.43 23.85
C THR A 271 9.10 -16.12 23.83
N TRP A 272 8.89 -15.27 24.83
CA TRP A 272 9.64 -14.01 25.01
C TRP A 272 10.49 -14.10 26.27
N SER A 273 11.69 -13.49 26.23
CA SER A 273 12.51 -13.27 27.40
C SER A 273 12.76 -11.77 27.58
N GLY A 274 12.84 -11.31 28.83
CA GLY A 274 12.89 -9.88 29.15
C GLY A 274 11.56 -9.18 29.01
N ASP A 275 11.58 -7.84 28.95
CA ASP A 275 10.38 -7.00 28.87
C ASP A 275 9.99 -6.73 27.41
N THR A 276 8.84 -7.21 26.99
CA THR A 276 8.38 -7.14 25.59
C THR A 276 8.11 -5.71 25.14
N LEU A 277 7.44 -4.91 25.96
CA LEU A 277 7.05 -3.54 25.60
C LEU A 277 8.08 -2.51 26.08
N ALA A 278 8.52 -2.60 27.36
CA ALA A 278 9.38 -1.59 27.96
C ALA A 278 10.78 -1.55 27.32
N THR A 279 11.32 -2.69 26.90
CA THR A 279 12.67 -2.80 26.34
C THR A 279 12.68 -2.75 24.82
N VAL A 280 11.71 -3.39 24.16
CA VAL A 280 11.75 -3.57 22.69
C VAL A 280 10.63 -2.88 21.94
N GLY A 281 9.69 -2.26 22.63
CA GLY A 281 8.61 -1.50 22.01
C GLY A 281 7.47 -2.35 21.40
N GLY A 282 7.42 -3.66 21.69
CA GLY A 282 6.37 -4.56 21.19
C GLY A 282 6.53 -4.92 19.71
N GLY A 283 5.66 -4.44 18.86
CA GLY A 283 5.60 -4.76 17.43
C GLY A 283 4.48 -5.73 17.08
N GLY A 284 4.66 -6.53 16.03
CA GLY A 284 3.68 -7.49 15.54
C GLY A 284 2.50 -6.86 14.83
N ASN A 285 2.59 -5.63 14.38
CA ASN A 285 1.51 -4.92 13.70
C ASN A 285 1.06 -5.66 12.43
N ASN A 286 -0.26 -5.67 12.15
CA ASN A 286 -0.78 -6.00 10.83
C ASN A 286 -0.98 -4.68 10.06
N TRP A 287 -0.13 -4.40 9.09
CA TRP A 287 -0.11 -3.14 8.35
C TRP A 287 -0.47 -3.28 6.87
N ASN A 288 -0.84 -4.48 6.45
CA ASN A 288 -1.26 -4.80 5.10
C ASN A 288 -2.39 -5.84 5.12
N GLU A 289 -2.73 -6.38 4.01
CA GLU A 289 -3.91 -7.14 3.63
C GLU A 289 -4.26 -8.31 4.56
N MET A 290 -5.56 -8.53 4.70
CA MET A 290 -6.18 -9.69 5.36
C MET A 290 -7.02 -10.45 4.33
N THR A 291 -7.39 -11.68 4.66
CA THR A 291 -8.26 -12.51 3.82
C THR A 291 -9.28 -13.23 4.71
N TYR A 292 -10.54 -13.22 4.32
CA TYR A 292 -11.62 -13.88 5.06
C TYR A 292 -12.18 -15.03 4.25
N ASP A 293 -12.28 -16.19 4.87
CA ASP A 293 -12.97 -17.35 4.29
C ASP A 293 -14.38 -17.47 4.89
N PRO A 294 -15.43 -17.17 4.10
CA PRO A 294 -16.80 -17.28 4.58
C PRO A 294 -17.25 -18.73 4.84
N MET A 295 -16.59 -19.72 4.21
CA MET A 295 -16.96 -21.12 4.37
C MET A 295 -16.52 -21.70 5.72
N SER A 296 -15.32 -21.37 6.16
CA SER A 296 -14.78 -21.78 7.47
C SER A 296 -14.99 -20.71 8.55
N ASN A 297 -15.49 -19.53 8.18
CA ASN A 297 -15.64 -18.35 9.04
C ASN A 297 -14.33 -17.96 9.74
N GLN A 298 -13.23 -17.99 8.98
CA GLN A 298 -11.90 -17.65 9.46
C GLN A 298 -11.40 -16.36 8.83
N LEU A 299 -10.78 -15.51 9.63
CA LEU A 299 -9.98 -14.38 9.18
C LEU A 299 -8.50 -14.75 9.25
N PHE A 300 -7.80 -14.63 8.14
CA PHE A 300 -6.36 -14.82 8.03
C PHE A 300 -5.66 -13.47 7.92
N PHE A 301 -4.56 -13.30 8.67
CA PHE A 301 -3.74 -12.10 8.59
C PHE A 301 -2.28 -12.39 8.91
N GLY A 302 -1.40 -11.63 8.27
CA GLY A 302 0.03 -11.67 8.54
C GLY A 302 0.44 -10.66 9.61
N THR A 303 1.60 -10.89 10.25
CA THR A 303 2.13 -10.02 11.30
C THR A 303 3.53 -9.50 10.95
N ALA A 304 3.83 -8.30 11.45
CA ALA A 304 5.13 -7.67 11.29
C ALA A 304 6.17 -8.16 12.31
N GLY A 305 7.39 -7.66 12.17
CA GLY A 305 8.46 -7.78 13.13
C GLY A 305 8.30 -6.83 14.33
N SER A 306 9.38 -6.57 15.03
CA SER A 306 9.48 -5.68 16.19
C SER A 306 10.39 -4.48 15.88
N ASN A 307 10.31 -3.42 16.68
CA ASN A 307 11.19 -2.25 16.60
C ASN A 307 12.67 -2.54 16.76
N ARG A 308 13.03 -3.56 17.52
CA ARG A 308 14.37 -4.07 17.67
C ARG A 308 14.52 -5.27 16.77
N TYR A 309 15.29 -5.12 15.68
CA TYR A 309 15.45 -6.22 14.73
C TYR A 309 16.25 -7.37 15.32
N ALA A 310 17.43 -7.09 15.91
CA ALA A 310 18.29 -8.12 16.44
C ALA A 310 17.62 -8.91 17.57
N HIS A 311 17.39 -10.19 17.35
CA HIS A 311 16.75 -11.10 18.30
C HIS A 311 17.48 -11.14 19.64
N ALA A 312 18.83 -11.13 19.63
CA ALA A 312 19.64 -11.17 20.85
C ALA A 312 19.43 -9.95 21.77
N GLU A 313 18.98 -8.80 21.23
CA GLU A 313 18.62 -7.62 22.02
C GLU A 313 17.18 -7.70 22.53
N ARG A 314 16.30 -8.28 21.70
CA ARG A 314 14.88 -8.38 21.99
C ARG A 314 14.53 -9.49 22.98
N SER A 315 15.21 -10.63 22.88
CA SER A 315 15.02 -11.80 23.72
C SER A 315 16.35 -12.44 24.07
N PRO A 316 17.10 -11.85 25.01
CA PRO A 316 18.50 -12.24 25.32
C PRO A 316 18.63 -13.68 25.81
N ASP A 317 17.61 -14.25 26.45
CA ASP A 317 17.59 -15.63 26.91
C ASP A 317 16.95 -16.60 25.88
N GLY A 318 16.65 -16.10 24.66
CA GLY A 318 16.05 -16.88 23.59
C GLY A 318 14.52 -16.83 23.58
N GLY A 319 13.93 -17.69 22.74
CA GLY A 319 12.48 -17.79 22.49
C GLY A 319 12.13 -17.37 21.06
N ASP A 320 10.96 -17.76 20.57
CA ASP A 320 10.56 -17.59 19.17
C ASP A 320 9.89 -16.23 18.91
N ASN A 321 9.52 -15.50 19.95
CA ASN A 321 8.82 -14.20 19.93
C ASN A 321 7.46 -14.26 19.20
N LEU A 322 6.61 -15.19 19.58
CA LEU A 322 5.24 -15.27 19.04
C LEU A 322 4.44 -14.01 19.38
N PHE A 323 3.67 -13.44 18.41
CA PHE A 323 3.51 -13.93 17.05
C PHE A 323 4.12 -12.96 16.04
N LEU A 324 5.40 -12.62 16.15
CA LEU A 324 6.09 -11.85 15.11
C LEU A 324 6.24 -12.70 13.84
N SER A 325 6.23 -12.04 12.68
CA SER A 325 6.50 -12.64 11.36
C SER A 325 5.72 -13.95 11.12
N SER A 326 4.43 -13.91 11.43
CA SER A 326 3.53 -15.08 11.44
C SER A 326 2.31 -14.86 10.56
N VAL A 327 1.73 -15.94 10.08
CA VAL A 327 0.35 -15.99 9.59
C VAL A 327 -0.52 -16.51 10.74
N ILE A 328 -1.63 -15.84 11.00
CA ILE A 328 -2.57 -16.19 12.08
C ILE A 328 -3.96 -16.38 11.49
N ALA A 329 -4.66 -17.40 11.95
CA ALA A 329 -6.08 -17.61 11.71
C ALA A 329 -6.87 -17.43 13.00
N VAL A 330 -7.96 -16.65 12.93
CA VAL A 330 -8.91 -16.47 14.03
C VAL A 330 -10.33 -16.71 13.54
N ASN A 331 -11.23 -17.06 14.44
CA ASN A 331 -12.66 -17.07 14.15
C ASN A 331 -13.11 -15.62 13.89
N ALA A 332 -13.73 -15.37 12.74
CA ALA A 332 -14.08 -14.02 12.30
C ALA A 332 -15.18 -13.36 13.18
N ASP A 333 -16.03 -14.15 13.83
CA ASP A 333 -17.09 -13.62 14.71
C ASP A 333 -16.60 -13.22 16.09
N THR A 334 -15.63 -13.98 16.63
CA THR A 334 -15.24 -13.86 18.04
C THR A 334 -13.83 -13.37 18.27
N GLY A 335 -12.97 -13.43 17.23
CA GLY A 335 -11.52 -13.16 17.35
C GLY A 335 -10.77 -14.26 18.11
N GLU A 336 -11.41 -15.41 18.36
CA GLU A 336 -10.73 -16.54 19.00
C GLU A 336 -9.69 -17.15 18.08
N TYR A 337 -8.52 -17.44 18.66
CA TYR A 337 -7.38 -18.03 17.97
C TYR A 337 -7.70 -19.48 17.52
N ASN A 338 -7.40 -19.76 16.22
CA ASN A 338 -7.49 -21.08 15.65
C ASN A 338 -6.09 -21.72 15.51
N TRP A 339 -5.23 -21.11 14.72
CA TRP A 339 -3.86 -21.58 14.46
C TRP A 339 -2.92 -20.43 14.04
N HIS A 340 -1.63 -20.70 14.01
CA HIS A 340 -0.62 -19.83 13.41
C HIS A 340 0.48 -20.64 12.73
N TYR A 341 1.15 -20.01 11.78
CA TYR A 341 2.41 -20.46 11.22
C TYR A 341 3.43 -19.32 11.25
N GLN A 342 4.56 -19.51 11.93
CA GLN A 342 5.61 -18.50 12.02
C GLN A 342 6.62 -18.70 10.90
N THR A 343 6.70 -17.73 9.96
CA THR A 343 7.56 -17.82 8.78
C THR A 343 9.03 -17.56 9.10
N VAL A 344 9.32 -16.80 10.17
CA VAL A 344 10.65 -16.53 10.69
C VAL A 344 10.59 -16.49 12.21
N ASP A 345 11.03 -17.55 12.87
CA ASP A 345 11.29 -17.52 14.31
C ASP A 345 12.53 -16.68 14.58
N LYS A 346 12.54 -15.86 15.63
CA LYS A 346 13.68 -14.98 15.95
C LYS A 346 14.01 -13.98 14.84
N ASP A 347 12.97 -13.45 14.14
CA ASP A 347 13.18 -12.47 13.07
C ASP A 347 14.15 -11.37 13.50
N SER A 348 15.21 -11.19 12.74
CA SER A 348 16.25 -10.19 12.95
C SER A 348 16.46 -9.28 11.73
N TRP A 349 15.60 -9.37 10.72
CA TRP A 349 15.77 -8.70 9.43
C TRP A 349 14.56 -7.86 9.00
N ASP A 350 13.52 -7.75 9.84
CA ASP A 350 12.22 -7.16 9.51
C ASP A 350 11.45 -7.95 8.44
N TYR A 351 11.54 -9.28 8.47
CA TYR A 351 10.87 -10.14 7.50
C TYR A 351 9.41 -10.41 7.86
N ASN A 352 8.61 -9.36 7.70
CA ASN A 352 7.18 -9.39 7.98
C ASN A 352 6.43 -10.41 7.09
N ALA A 353 5.40 -11.03 7.66
CA ALA A 353 4.48 -11.91 6.94
C ALA A 353 3.15 -11.22 6.56
N THR A 354 3.13 -9.90 6.45
CA THR A 354 1.93 -9.09 6.21
C THR A 354 1.54 -8.96 4.72
N MET A 355 2.17 -9.72 3.82
CA MET A 355 1.84 -9.71 2.39
C MET A 355 0.47 -10.34 2.16
N ASN A 356 -0.14 -10.06 1.00
CA ASN A 356 -1.45 -10.60 0.69
C ASN A 356 -1.48 -12.14 0.76
N ILE A 357 -2.59 -12.66 1.28
CA ILE A 357 -2.85 -14.07 1.47
C ILE A 357 -3.85 -14.52 0.41
N VAL A 358 -3.51 -15.59 -0.30
CA VAL A 358 -4.34 -16.19 -1.34
C VAL A 358 -4.88 -17.53 -0.84
N LEU A 359 -6.18 -17.77 -1.06
CA LEU A 359 -6.81 -19.06 -0.84
C LEU A 359 -6.97 -19.79 -2.17
N ALA A 360 -6.54 -21.04 -2.22
CA ALA A 360 -6.63 -21.87 -3.40
C ALA A 360 -6.81 -23.35 -3.04
N ASP A 361 -7.48 -24.09 -3.89
CA ASP A 361 -7.55 -25.54 -3.77
C ASP A 361 -6.50 -26.15 -4.68
N LEU A 362 -5.54 -26.88 -4.10
CA LEU A 362 -4.42 -27.43 -4.80
C LEU A 362 -4.30 -28.95 -4.56
N ARG A 363 -3.77 -29.64 -5.57
CA ARG A 363 -3.40 -31.04 -5.41
C ARG A 363 -1.94 -31.14 -4.97
N VAL A 364 -1.75 -31.46 -3.68
CA VAL A 364 -0.43 -31.60 -3.05
C VAL A 364 -0.28 -33.05 -2.57
N ASP A 365 0.84 -33.72 -2.94
CA ASP A 365 1.12 -35.11 -2.59
C ASP A 365 -0.02 -36.07 -2.95
N ASP A 366 -0.64 -35.87 -4.12
CA ASP A 366 -1.78 -36.64 -4.64
C ASP A 366 -3.10 -36.49 -3.84
N GLU A 367 -3.18 -35.54 -2.92
CA GLU A 367 -4.38 -35.16 -2.16
C GLU A 367 -4.89 -33.79 -2.55
N ASP A 368 -6.21 -33.62 -2.67
CA ASP A 368 -6.84 -32.32 -2.84
C ASP A 368 -6.86 -31.61 -1.49
N ARG A 369 -6.23 -30.43 -1.41
CA ARG A 369 -6.01 -29.67 -0.17
C ARG A 369 -6.57 -28.25 -0.34
N GLU A 370 -7.29 -27.81 0.66
CA GLU A 370 -7.67 -26.41 0.83
C GLU A 370 -6.47 -25.65 1.37
N THR A 371 -5.87 -24.78 0.54
CA THR A 371 -4.58 -24.17 0.87
C THR A 371 -4.65 -22.67 1.08
N LEU A 372 -3.65 -22.18 1.80
CA LEU A 372 -3.31 -20.78 1.95
C LEU A 372 -1.91 -20.55 1.40
N LEU A 373 -1.79 -19.62 0.46
CA LEU A 373 -0.54 -19.27 -0.22
C LEU A 373 -0.07 -17.89 0.26
N ILE A 374 1.22 -17.78 0.57
CA ILE A 374 1.82 -16.51 0.93
C ILE A 374 3.29 -16.43 0.52
N ALA A 375 3.70 -15.29 -0.03
CA ALA A 375 5.09 -14.96 -0.37
C ALA A 375 5.54 -13.74 0.47
N PRO A 376 5.98 -13.93 1.74
CA PRO A 376 6.36 -12.82 2.62
C PRO A 376 7.69 -12.17 2.24
N LYS A 377 8.11 -11.15 3.01
CA LYS A 377 9.36 -10.41 2.82
C LYS A 377 10.60 -11.30 2.74
N ASN A 378 10.57 -12.45 3.41
CA ASN A 378 11.74 -13.32 3.64
C ASN A 378 12.26 -14.06 2.41
N GLY A 379 11.57 -13.98 1.27
CA GLY A 379 12.00 -14.57 -0.01
C GLY A 379 11.62 -16.04 -0.22
N PHE A 380 10.81 -16.61 0.67
CA PHE A 380 10.22 -17.95 0.51
C PHE A 380 8.73 -17.85 0.21
N HIS A 381 8.23 -18.70 -0.68
CA HIS A 381 6.80 -18.97 -0.86
C HIS A 381 6.40 -20.12 0.04
N TYR A 382 5.26 -19.99 0.72
CA TYR A 382 4.70 -21.02 1.60
C TYR A 382 3.33 -21.44 1.10
N THR A 383 3.07 -22.74 1.11
CA THR A 383 1.76 -23.35 0.93
C THR A 383 1.37 -24.02 2.24
N LEU A 384 0.34 -23.53 2.89
CA LEU A 384 -0.17 -24.03 4.16
C LEU A 384 -1.54 -24.68 3.95
N ASP A 385 -1.89 -25.68 4.76
CA ASP A 385 -3.26 -26.10 4.92
C ASP A 385 -4.06 -25.00 5.62
N ARG A 386 -5.10 -24.44 4.97
CA ARG A 386 -5.81 -23.27 5.50
C ARG A 386 -6.64 -23.54 6.75
N ASN A 387 -6.95 -24.81 7.06
CA ASN A 387 -7.73 -25.18 8.23
C ASN A 387 -6.87 -25.39 9.47
N THR A 388 -5.62 -25.80 9.30
CA THR A 388 -4.74 -26.21 10.40
C THR A 388 -3.47 -25.39 10.55
N GLY A 389 -3.05 -24.68 9.48
CA GLY A 389 -1.75 -23.99 9.41
C GLY A 389 -0.56 -24.93 9.20
N GLU A 390 -0.79 -26.22 8.88
CA GLU A 390 0.26 -27.18 8.55
C GLU A 390 1.03 -26.71 7.30
N LEU A 391 2.37 -26.75 7.37
CA LEU A 391 3.22 -26.48 6.21
C LEU A 391 3.16 -27.66 5.23
N LEU A 392 2.66 -27.41 4.04
CA LEU A 392 2.59 -28.40 2.96
C LEU A 392 3.83 -28.33 2.06
N THR A 393 4.19 -27.13 1.61
CA THR A 393 5.40 -26.90 0.79
C THR A 393 6.01 -25.53 1.08
N ALA A 394 7.34 -25.39 0.89
CA ALA A 394 8.04 -24.11 0.98
C ALA A 394 9.27 -24.07 0.08
N GLY A 395 9.46 -22.96 -0.66
CA GLY A 395 10.61 -22.79 -1.55
C GLY A 395 10.98 -21.33 -1.80
N LYS A 396 12.21 -21.11 -2.27
CA LYS A 396 12.73 -19.78 -2.57
C LYS A 396 12.17 -19.26 -3.89
N PHE A 397 11.53 -18.08 -3.88
CA PHE A 397 11.14 -17.37 -5.10
C PHE A 397 12.14 -16.26 -5.51
N SER A 398 13.12 -15.96 -4.65
CA SER A 398 14.14 -14.95 -4.88
C SER A 398 15.49 -15.35 -4.29
N LYS A 399 16.51 -14.49 -4.45
CA LYS A 399 17.81 -14.69 -3.81
C LYS A 399 17.69 -14.52 -2.29
N VAL A 400 18.17 -15.52 -1.52
CA VAL A 400 18.11 -15.57 -0.05
C VAL A 400 19.43 -16.08 0.49
N ASN A 401 20.02 -15.38 1.48
CA ASN A 401 21.23 -15.81 2.20
C ASN A 401 21.11 -15.76 3.73
N TRP A 402 19.92 -15.48 4.28
CA TRP A 402 19.69 -15.57 5.74
C TRP A 402 19.30 -17.00 6.18
N ALA A 403 18.78 -17.79 5.24
CA ALA A 403 18.42 -19.20 5.44
C ALA A 403 18.76 -20.04 4.20
N THR A 404 19.17 -21.28 4.42
CA THR A 404 19.44 -22.23 3.33
C THR A 404 18.15 -22.81 2.75
N HIS A 405 17.20 -23.20 3.60
CA HIS A 405 15.88 -23.76 3.25
C HIS A 405 14.95 -23.74 4.47
N ILE A 406 13.69 -24.07 4.26
CA ILE A 406 12.72 -24.36 5.32
C ILE A 406 12.74 -25.89 5.56
N ASN A 407 12.95 -26.29 6.80
CA ASN A 407 12.90 -27.71 7.18
C ASN A 407 11.43 -28.17 7.20
N MET A 408 11.07 -29.08 6.31
CA MET A 408 9.68 -29.50 6.13
C MET A 408 9.13 -30.33 7.31
N GLU A 409 9.98 -30.94 8.14
CA GLU A 409 9.53 -31.69 9.32
C GLU A 409 9.17 -30.77 10.48
N THR A 410 9.88 -29.64 10.61
CA THR A 410 9.70 -28.71 11.74
C THR A 410 8.94 -27.43 11.36
N GLY A 411 8.81 -27.14 10.06
CA GLY A 411 8.26 -25.89 9.53
C GLY A 411 9.16 -24.68 9.75
N ARG A 412 10.43 -24.86 10.16
CA ARG A 412 11.32 -23.76 10.57
C ARG A 412 12.44 -23.52 9.57
N PRO A 413 12.91 -22.25 9.44
CA PRO A 413 14.08 -21.96 8.62
C PRO A 413 15.35 -22.60 9.19
N VAL A 414 16.20 -23.10 8.28
CA VAL A 414 17.57 -23.50 8.59
C VAL A 414 18.47 -22.30 8.29
N TYR A 415 18.86 -21.59 9.34
CA TYR A 415 19.61 -20.34 9.24
C TYR A 415 20.96 -20.51 8.54
N ASP A 416 21.34 -19.51 7.74
CA ASP A 416 22.65 -19.45 7.08
C ASP A 416 23.49 -18.37 7.77
N PRO A 417 24.72 -18.70 8.23
CA PRO A 417 25.62 -17.72 8.83
C PRO A 417 25.95 -16.51 7.95
N ALA A 418 25.76 -16.62 6.62
CA ALA A 418 25.97 -15.52 5.67
C ALA A 418 25.01 -14.32 5.89
N GLY A 419 23.87 -14.55 6.53
CA GLY A 419 22.90 -13.49 6.87
C GLY A 419 22.94 -13.04 8.33
N ASP A 420 23.85 -13.56 9.14
CA ASP A 420 23.99 -13.24 10.57
C ASP A 420 24.84 -11.97 10.79
N TYR A 421 24.24 -10.81 10.55
CA TYR A 421 24.93 -9.52 10.67
C TYR A 421 25.26 -9.10 12.12
N TRP A 422 24.50 -9.55 13.11
CA TRP A 422 24.71 -9.17 14.53
C TRP A 422 25.91 -9.89 15.17
N ASN A 423 26.38 -10.99 14.60
CA ASN A 423 27.59 -11.71 14.99
C ASN A 423 28.76 -11.52 14.00
N ALA A 424 28.64 -10.59 13.05
CA ALA A 424 29.70 -10.33 12.06
C ALA A 424 31.03 -9.96 12.75
N PRO A 425 32.17 -10.53 12.32
CA PRO A 425 33.47 -10.24 12.91
C PRO A 425 33.79 -8.76 12.83
N GLY A 426 34.25 -8.17 13.97
CA GLY A 426 34.63 -6.77 14.01
C GLY A 426 33.48 -5.76 13.90
N GLY A 427 32.23 -6.22 13.81
CA GLY A 427 31.08 -5.39 13.56
C GLY A 427 30.99 -4.85 12.11
N GLU A 428 31.60 -5.56 11.17
CA GLU A 428 31.56 -5.22 9.74
C GLU A 428 30.14 -5.38 9.18
N SER A 429 29.82 -4.58 8.15
CA SER A 429 28.55 -4.70 7.45
C SER A 429 28.50 -5.95 6.60
N VAL A 430 27.35 -6.62 6.61
CA VAL A 430 27.04 -7.83 5.81
C VAL A 430 25.97 -7.52 4.79
N LEU A 431 26.13 -7.99 3.57
CA LEU A 431 25.04 -7.93 2.57
C LEU A 431 24.04 -9.06 2.82
N VAL A 432 22.85 -8.67 3.23
CA VAL A 432 21.74 -9.59 3.52
C VAL A 432 20.72 -9.57 2.39
N TRP A 433 20.39 -10.74 1.86
CA TRP A 433 19.36 -10.99 0.87
C TRP A 433 18.18 -11.75 1.48
N PRO A 434 16.96 -11.30 1.25
CA PRO A 434 16.58 -10.01 0.66
C PRO A 434 16.87 -8.83 1.57
N ASN A 435 16.66 -7.62 1.06
CA ASN A 435 16.73 -6.41 1.88
C ASN A 435 15.60 -6.37 2.94
N PHE A 436 15.69 -5.42 3.89
CA PHE A 436 14.69 -5.29 4.97
C PHE A 436 13.28 -4.87 4.52
N TRP A 437 13.13 -4.31 3.30
CA TRP A 437 11.82 -4.10 2.67
C TRP A 437 11.21 -5.39 2.11
N GLY A 438 12.01 -6.45 2.02
CA GLY A 438 11.64 -7.78 1.55
C GLY A 438 11.91 -8.02 0.08
N SER A 439 11.90 -9.29 -0.32
CA SER A 439 11.81 -9.67 -1.73
C SER A 439 10.45 -9.37 -2.33
N HIS A 440 9.40 -9.43 -1.54
CA HIS A 440 8.03 -9.07 -1.87
C HIS A 440 7.50 -8.15 -0.76
N SER A 441 6.71 -7.16 -1.11
CA SER A 441 6.17 -6.18 -0.17
C SER A 441 4.64 -6.08 -0.31
N TRP A 442 4.06 -4.92 -0.09
CA TRP A 442 2.60 -4.70 -0.11
C TRP A 442 1.96 -4.78 -1.50
N ASN A 443 2.73 -4.70 -2.57
CA ASN A 443 2.25 -4.83 -3.95
C ASN A 443 1.73 -6.26 -4.14
N PRO A 444 0.43 -6.50 -4.35
CA PRO A 444 -0.11 -7.85 -4.26
C PRO A 444 0.42 -8.79 -5.35
N MET A 445 0.68 -10.02 -4.95
CA MET A 445 0.83 -11.15 -5.86
C MET A 445 -0.54 -11.55 -6.42
N ALA A 446 -0.57 -12.19 -7.59
CA ALA A 446 -1.76 -12.81 -8.14
C ALA A 446 -1.61 -14.34 -8.22
N PHE A 447 -2.73 -15.05 -8.30
CA PHE A 447 -2.76 -16.49 -8.50
C PHE A 447 -3.72 -16.83 -9.65
N HIS A 448 -3.29 -17.68 -10.57
CA HIS A 448 -4.14 -18.16 -11.67
C HIS A 448 -4.62 -19.59 -11.37
N PRO A 449 -5.90 -19.81 -11.10
CA PRO A 449 -6.41 -21.09 -10.63
C PRO A 449 -6.30 -22.24 -11.66
N GLU A 450 -6.41 -21.93 -12.95
CA GLU A 450 -6.29 -22.95 -13.99
C GLU A 450 -4.83 -23.35 -14.29
N LEU A 451 -3.88 -22.39 -14.19
CA LEU A 451 -2.46 -22.64 -14.39
C LEU A 451 -1.76 -23.11 -13.12
N ASN A 452 -2.38 -22.95 -11.96
CA ASN A 452 -1.82 -23.19 -10.63
C ASN A 452 -0.47 -22.46 -10.43
N LEU A 453 -0.42 -21.18 -10.79
CA LEU A 453 0.77 -20.34 -10.67
C LEU A 453 0.52 -19.12 -9.81
N SER A 454 1.42 -18.88 -8.86
CA SER A 454 1.54 -17.62 -8.13
C SER A 454 2.46 -16.67 -8.91
N TYR A 455 2.01 -15.45 -9.15
CA TYR A 455 2.82 -14.39 -9.78
C TYR A 455 3.23 -13.39 -8.73
N ILE A 456 4.54 -13.13 -8.60
CA ILE A 456 5.11 -12.36 -7.49
C ILE A 456 5.91 -11.19 -8.03
N PRO A 457 5.60 -9.93 -7.65
CA PRO A 457 6.44 -8.77 -7.94
C PRO A 457 7.64 -8.76 -6.98
N VAL A 458 8.85 -9.00 -7.49
CA VAL A 458 10.06 -9.24 -6.70
C VAL A 458 10.96 -8.01 -6.69
N ILE A 459 11.41 -7.64 -5.48
CA ILE A 459 12.50 -6.69 -5.23
C ILE A 459 13.76 -7.52 -5.02
N ASP A 460 14.68 -7.52 -5.99
CA ASP A 460 15.89 -8.35 -5.97
C ASP A 460 17.14 -7.51 -5.60
N LEU A 461 17.13 -6.98 -4.39
CA LEU A 461 18.20 -6.15 -3.83
C LEU A 461 18.56 -6.61 -2.41
N PRO A 462 19.84 -6.49 -1.97
CA PRO A 462 20.23 -6.71 -0.58
C PRO A 462 20.15 -5.42 0.24
N SER A 463 20.22 -5.58 1.57
CA SER A 463 20.62 -4.52 2.51
C SER A 463 22.04 -4.73 3.00
N SER A 464 22.74 -3.63 3.24
CA SER A 464 23.97 -3.63 4.03
C SER A 464 23.60 -3.53 5.50
N MET A 465 23.80 -4.58 6.30
CA MET A 465 23.37 -4.66 7.72
C MET A 465 24.55 -4.83 8.64
N ASN A 466 24.54 -4.10 9.78
CA ASN A 466 25.55 -4.22 10.83
C ASN A 466 24.93 -4.10 12.22
N LYS A 467 25.67 -4.47 13.25
CA LYS A 467 25.22 -4.48 14.65
C LYS A 467 24.93 -3.08 15.23
N GLN A 468 25.42 -2.01 14.61
CA GLN A 468 25.39 -0.64 15.17
C GLN A 468 24.27 0.21 14.53
N GLY A 469 23.63 -0.25 13.45
CA GLY A 469 22.62 0.48 12.71
C GLY A 469 21.21 0.03 13.01
N ASP A 470 20.32 0.98 13.27
CA ASP A 470 18.89 0.70 13.39
C ASP A 470 18.23 0.53 12.00
N HIS A 471 18.84 1.02 10.93
CA HIS A 471 18.35 0.93 9.55
C HIS A 471 19.49 0.93 8.56
N GLU A 472 19.63 -0.16 7.87
CA GLU A 472 20.63 -0.36 6.86
C GLU A 472 20.10 0.07 5.50
N ASP A 473 20.96 0.65 4.69
CA ASP A 473 20.58 1.09 3.36
C ASP A 473 20.35 -0.09 2.42
N VAL A 474 19.35 0.03 1.53
CA VAL A 474 19.20 -0.85 0.38
C VAL A 474 20.36 -0.60 -0.58
N VAL A 475 21.06 -1.66 -0.95
CA VAL A 475 22.23 -1.57 -1.82
C VAL A 475 21.83 -1.92 -3.25
N VAL A 476 22.01 -0.96 -4.18
CA VAL A 476 21.80 -1.21 -5.59
C VAL A 476 23.08 -1.80 -6.19
N LEU A 477 22.96 -3.02 -6.70
CA LEU A 477 24.02 -3.73 -7.36
C LEU A 477 23.71 -3.81 -8.86
N THR A 478 24.70 -3.54 -9.70
CA THR A 478 24.59 -3.69 -11.17
C THR A 478 25.10 -5.05 -11.65
N GLU A 479 25.82 -5.74 -10.79
CA GLU A 479 26.40 -7.06 -11.06
C GLU A 479 26.35 -7.92 -9.79
N VAL A 480 26.01 -9.18 -9.92
CA VAL A 480 25.98 -10.18 -8.85
C VAL A 480 26.62 -11.47 -9.39
N ASP A 481 27.58 -12.02 -8.64
CA ASP A 481 28.31 -13.22 -9.01
C ASP A 481 28.94 -13.17 -10.43
N GLY A 482 29.38 -11.96 -10.86
CA GLY A 482 30.00 -11.72 -12.17
C GLY A 482 29.02 -11.70 -13.35
N GLN A 483 27.72 -11.55 -13.08
CA GLN A 483 26.68 -11.40 -14.10
C GLN A 483 25.92 -10.08 -13.91
N PRO A 484 25.43 -9.46 -15.00
CA PRO A 484 24.53 -8.32 -14.92
C PRO A 484 23.35 -8.65 -14.01
N HIS A 485 22.92 -7.69 -13.17
CA HIS A 485 21.86 -7.88 -12.21
C HIS A 485 20.72 -6.89 -12.42
N ALA A 486 19.52 -7.41 -12.53
CA ALA A 486 18.29 -6.62 -12.56
C ALA A 486 17.71 -6.48 -11.14
N PRO A 487 17.45 -5.24 -10.66
CA PRO A 487 17.02 -4.99 -9.29
C PRO A 487 15.57 -5.38 -9.01
N GLY A 488 14.77 -5.63 -10.02
CA GLY A 488 13.38 -6.07 -9.93
C GLY A 488 13.07 -7.22 -10.86
N LYS A 489 12.08 -8.03 -10.51
CA LYS A 489 11.60 -9.15 -11.33
C LYS A 489 10.10 -9.33 -11.18
N LEU A 490 9.49 -9.92 -12.20
CA LEU A 490 8.20 -10.59 -12.12
C LEU A 490 8.48 -12.09 -12.18
N VAL A 491 7.99 -12.85 -11.21
CA VAL A 491 8.24 -14.30 -11.11
C VAL A 491 6.93 -15.06 -11.14
N ALA A 492 6.79 -16.04 -12.03
CA ALA A 492 5.76 -17.07 -11.94
C ALA A 492 6.30 -18.29 -11.20
N PHE A 493 5.64 -18.63 -10.12
CA PHE A 493 6.07 -19.64 -9.16
C PHE A 493 5.03 -20.74 -9.01
N ASP A 494 5.45 -21.98 -9.10
CA ASP A 494 4.58 -23.13 -8.88
C ASP A 494 4.54 -23.46 -7.37
N PRO A 495 3.40 -23.28 -6.71
CA PRO A 495 3.27 -23.46 -5.25
C PRO A 495 3.33 -24.91 -4.80
N VAL A 496 3.19 -25.87 -5.71
CA VAL A 496 3.25 -27.31 -5.39
C VAL A 496 4.68 -27.85 -5.56
N THR A 497 5.30 -27.58 -6.72
CA THR A 497 6.67 -28.03 -6.99
C THR A 497 7.75 -27.13 -6.42
N GLN A 498 7.36 -25.96 -5.91
CA GLN A 498 8.22 -24.94 -5.33
C GLN A 498 9.34 -24.49 -6.28
N SER A 499 8.97 -24.24 -7.52
CA SER A 499 9.91 -23.90 -8.59
C SER A 499 9.45 -22.68 -9.40
N ILE A 500 10.41 -21.86 -9.83
CA ILE A 500 10.16 -20.78 -10.77
C ILE A 500 9.90 -21.38 -12.15
N ARG A 501 8.74 -21.06 -12.74
CA ARG A 501 8.35 -21.51 -14.07
C ARG A 501 8.91 -20.59 -15.16
N TRP A 502 8.82 -19.30 -14.91
CA TRP A 502 9.40 -18.25 -15.74
C TRP A 502 9.63 -16.97 -14.91
N SER A 503 10.44 -16.06 -15.43
CA SER A 503 10.65 -14.74 -14.82
C SER A 503 10.94 -13.66 -15.87
N VAL A 504 10.52 -12.43 -15.58
CA VAL A 504 10.82 -11.22 -16.38
C VAL A 504 11.62 -10.24 -15.54
N GLU A 505 12.72 -9.73 -16.07
CA GLU A 505 13.56 -8.74 -15.38
C GLU A 505 13.07 -7.32 -15.61
N HIS A 506 13.16 -6.49 -14.55
CA HIS A 506 12.81 -5.08 -14.57
C HIS A 506 14.00 -4.20 -14.22
N SER A 507 14.11 -3.05 -14.90
CA SER A 507 15.18 -2.07 -14.66
C SER A 507 15.09 -1.35 -13.32
N LEU A 508 13.88 -1.31 -12.73
CA LEU A 508 13.60 -0.73 -11.42
C LEU A 508 13.00 -1.78 -10.48
N PRO A 509 13.32 -1.71 -9.17
CA PRO A 509 12.97 -2.81 -8.26
C PRO A 509 11.52 -2.83 -7.81
N TYR A 510 10.80 -1.69 -7.85
CA TYR A 510 9.55 -1.54 -7.11
C TYR A 510 8.34 -1.36 -8.04
N ASN A 511 7.96 -2.43 -8.69
CA ASN A 511 6.85 -2.46 -9.65
C ASN A 511 5.51 -2.67 -8.93
N GLY A 512 4.41 -2.40 -9.65
CA GLY A 512 3.05 -2.50 -9.13
C GLY A 512 2.61 -3.93 -8.83
N GLY A 513 1.47 -4.04 -8.16
CA GLY A 513 0.78 -5.30 -7.96
C GLY A 513 0.25 -5.90 -9.26
N LEU A 514 -0.24 -7.11 -9.16
CA LEU A 514 -0.57 -7.97 -10.30
C LEU A 514 -2.08 -8.25 -10.36
N MET A 515 -2.55 -8.56 -11.57
CA MET A 515 -3.88 -9.09 -11.83
C MET A 515 -3.81 -10.10 -12.96
N ALA A 516 -4.31 -11.31 -12.74
CA ALA A 516 -4.45 -12.34 -13.75
C ALA A 516 -5.89 -12.42 -14.26
N THR A 517 -6.09 -12.90 -15.50
CA THR A 517 -7.42 -13.06 -16.10
C THR A 517 -7.60 -14.39 -16.81
N GLY A 518 -8.85 -14.84 -16.99
CA GLY A 518 -9.22 -16.02 -17.76
C GLY A 518 -8.80 -15.98 -19.23
N GLY A 519 -8.42 -14.80 -19.75
CA GLY A 519 -7.87 -14.64 -21.11
C GLY A 519 -6.38 -14.96 -21.25
N ASN A 520 -5.79 -15.73 -20.33
CA ASN A 520 -4.35 -16.05 -20.28
C ASN A 520 -3.46 -14.79 -20.16
N LEU A 521 -3.94 -13.74 -19.50
CA LEU A 521 -3.21 -12.49 -19.34
C LEU A 521 -2.83 -12.22 -17.88
N LEU A 522 -1.63 -11.63 -17.72
CA LEU A 522 -1.14 -11.10 -16.46
C LEU A 522 -0.80 -9.63 -16.65
N PHE A 523 -1.49 -8.75 -15.94
CA PHE A 523 -1.28 -7.30 -16.01
C PHE A 523 -0.41 -6.81 -14.86
N GLN A 524 0.54 -5.91 -15.18
CA GLN A 524 1.39 -5.23 -14.20
C GLN A 524 1.66 -3.78 -14.60
N GLY A 525 1.54 -2.86 -13.66
CA GLY A 525 2.11 -1.53 -13.79
C GLY A 525 3.57 -1.50 -13.35
N ASN A 526 4.44 -0.81 -14.09
CA ASN A 526 5.86 -0.75 -13.78
C ASN A 526 6.29 0.63 -13.26
N ALA A 527 7.38 0.65 -12.49
CA ALA A 527 7.96 1.87 -11.94
C ALA A 527 8.48 2.84 -13.02
N ASP A 528 8.79 2.34 -14.21
CA ASP A 528 9.17 3.15 -15.38
C ASP A 528 7.96 3.77 -16.12
N GLY A 529 6.76 3.58 -15.59
CA GLY A 529 5.52 4.16 -16.11
C GLY A 529 4.84 3.35 -17.20
N ARG A 530 5.32 2.15 -17.49
CA ARG A 530 4.64 1.24 -18.43
C ARG A 530 3.54 0.45 -17.72
N PHE A 531 2.39 0.34 -18.38
CA PHE A 531 1.39 -0.66 -18.06
C PHE A 531 1.53 -1.79 -19.08
N VAL A 532 1.69 -3.01 -18.61
CA VAL A 532 2.13 -4.16 -19.43
C VAL A 532 1.17 -5.34 -19.23
N ALA A 533 0.87 -6.04 -20.31
CA ALA A 533 0.25 -7.36 -20.29
C ALA A 533 1.26 -8.43 -20.75
N TYR A 534 1.37 -9.48 -19.96
CA TYR A 534 2.16 -10.68 -20.25
C TYR A 534 1.22 -11.87 -20.50
N ALA A 535 1.65 -12.84 -21.30
CA ALA A 535 1.03 -14.15 -21.31
C ALA A 535 1.24 -14.83 -19.95
N ALA A 536 0.16 -15.26 -19.29
CA ALA A 536 0.21 -15.78 -17.94
C ALA A 536 1.00 -17.10 -17.85
N ASP A 537 0.95 -17.92 -18.89
CA ASP A 537 1.61 -19.23 -18.97
C ASP A 537 3.13 -19.16 -19.24
N SER A 538 3.60 -18.10 -19.90
CA SER A 538 4.99 -18.02 -20.44
C SER A 538 5.77 -16.79 -20.00
N GLY A 539 5.10 -15.70 -19.59
CA GLY A 539 5.74 -14.42 -19.29
C GLY A 539 6.12 -13.60 -20.53
N GLU A 540 5.70 -14.02 -21.73
CA GLU A 540 5.90 -13.24 -22.95
C GLU A 540 5.16 -11.89 -22.82
N GLN A 541 5.86 -10.77 -23.12
CA GLN A 541 5.21 -9.46 -23.17
C GLN A 541 4.38 -9.33 -24.44
N LEU A 542 3.05 -9.27 -24.30
CA LEU A 542 2.12 -9.20 -25.43
C LEU A 542 1.70 -7.77 -25.76
N TRP A 543 1.59 -6.91 -24.75
CA TRP A 543 1.16 -5.53 -24.94
C TRP A 543 1.82 -4.61 -23.90
N SER A 544 1.97 -3.33 -24.24
CA SER A 544 2.50 -2.33 -23.32
C SER A 544 2.16 -0.92 -23.78
N VAL A 545 1.87 -0.03 -22.82
CA VAL A 545 1.64 1.39 -23.05
C VAL A 545 2.36 2.23 -22.01
N GLN A 546 2.90 3.39 -22.41
CA GLN A 546 3.50 4.36 -21.49
C GLN A 546 2.39 5.27 -20.93
N THR A 547 2.22 5.28 -19.60
CA THR A 547 1.18 6.06 -18.90
C THR A 547 1.64 7.43 -18.46
N GLY A 548 2.96 7.66 -18.43
CA GLY A 548 3.58 8.92 -18.05
C GLY A 548 3.82 9.11 -16.56
N SER A 549 3.41 8.16 -15.71
CA SER A 549 3.74 8.17 -14.29
C SER A 549 4.06 6.75 -13.83
N ALA A 550 4.95 6.60 -12.85
CA ALA A 550 5.26 5.30 -12.25
C ALA A 550 4.00 4.66 -11.67
N ILE A 551 3.93 3.34 -11.73
CA ILE A 551 2.77 2.57 -11.27
C ILE A 551 3.22 1.61 -10.17
N ASN A 552 2.65 1.78 -8.98
CA ASN A 552 2.88 0.89 -7.83
C ASN A 552 1.58 0.23 -7.35
N ALA A 553 0.44 0.73 -7.76
CA ALA A 553 -0.89 0.17 -7.49
C ALA A 553 -1.13 -1.15 -8.25
N ALA A 554 -2.13 -1.90 -7.86
CA ALA A 554 -2.58 -3.07 -8.61
C ALA A 554 -3.71 -2.70 -9.58
N PRO A 555 -3.79 -3.35 -10.76
CA PRO A 555 -4.92 -3.22 -11.67
C PRO A 555 -6.15 -3.97 -11.15
N ALA A 556 -7.32 -3.65 -11.72
CA ALA A 556 -8.57 -4.38 -11.60
C ALA A 556 -9.24 -4.53 -12.96
N THR A 557 -10.18 -5.44 -13.09
CA THR A 557 -10.99 -5.59 -14.32
C THR A 557 -12.45 -5.81 -13.97
N TYR A 558 -13.33 -5.34 -14.84
CA TYR A 558 -14.77 -5.42 -14.66
C TYR A 558 -15.49 -5.43 -16.03
N SER A 559 -16.79 -5.67 -16.05
CA SER A 559 -17.57 -5.62 -17.26
C SER A 559 -18.79 -4.70 -17.10
N ILE A 560 -19.05 -3.85 -18.08
CA ILE A 560 -20.25 -3.01 -18.16
C ILE A 560 -20.87 -3.20 -19.54
N ASP A 561 -22.18 -3.49 -19.59
CA ASP A 561 -22.93 -3.70 -20.84
C ASP A 561 -22.28 -4.74 -21.79
N GLY A 562 -21.58 -5.74 -21.22
CA GLY A 562 -20.87 -6.79 -21.97
C GLY A 562 -19.50 -6.38 -22.51
N THR A 563 -18.99 -5.20 -22.18
CA THR A 563 -17.63 -4.76 -22.50
C THR A 563 -16.72 -4.92 -21.31
N GLN A 564 -15.60 -5.64 -21.47
CA GLN A 564 -14.56 -5.78 -20.45
C GLN A 564 -13.66 -4.53 -20.42
N TYR A 565 -13.46 -3.99 -19.25
CA TYR A 565 -12.53 -2.90 -18.96
C TYR A 565 -11.36 -3.41 -18.11
N VAL A 566 -10.15 -2.93 -18.42
CA VAL A 566 -8.95 -3.12 -17.61
C VAL A 566 -8.58 -1.77 -17.01
N LEU A 567 -8.60 -1.67 -15.69
CA LEU A 567 -8.42 -0.44 -14.92
C LEU A 567 -7.06 -0.44 -14.24
N ILE A 568 -6.36 0.70 -14.29
CA ILE A 568 -5.10 0.90 -13.58
C ILE A 568 -5.04 2.27 -12.92
N PRO A 569 -4.80 2.35 -11.61
CA PRO A 569 -4.41 3.58 -10.95
C PRO A 569 -2.93 3.89 -11.25
N VAL A 570 -2.65 5.07 -11.77
CA VAL A 570 -1.33 5.52 -12.21
C VAL A 570 -0.85 6.64 -11.30
N GLY A 571 0.36 6.54 -10.79
CA GLY A 571 0.97 7.51 -9.90
C GLY A 571 1.86 6.82 -8.86
N ALA A 572 3.10 7.27 -8.74
CA ALA A 572 4.06 6.70 -7.80
C ALA A 572 3.58 6.89 -6.35
N GLY A 573 3.40 5.80 -5.61
CA GLY A 573 2.94 5.80 -4.22
C GLY A 573 3.66 4.77 -3.36
N GLY A 574 3.40 4.77 -2.04
CA GLY A 574 3.98 3.83 -1.10
C GLY A 574 5.25 4.33 -0.40
N GLY A 575 5.59 3.72 0.75
CA GLY A 575 6.66 4.19 1.65
C GLY A 575 8.05 4.22 1.01
N LEU A 576 8.41 3.18 0.28
CA LEU A 576 9.70 3.08 -0.38
C LEU A 576 9.87 4.18 -1.44
N GLN A 577 8.80 4.56 -2.16
CA GLN A 577 8.77 5.68 -3.10
C GLN A 577 9.19 7.01 -2.44
N TYR A 578 8.78 7.25 -1.21
CA TYR A 578 9.12 8.49 -0.52
C TYR A 578 10.55 8.48 0.03
N LEU A 579 11.05 7.32 0.44
CA LEU A 579 12.39 7.17 0.98
C LEU A 579 13.47 7.10 -0.11
N TYR A 580 13.18 6.42 -1.21
CA TYR A 580 14.13 6.15 -2.30
C TYR A 580 13.50 6.44 -3.68
N PRO A 581 13.12 7.70 -3.98
CA PRO A 581 12.43 8.01 -5.25
C PRO A 581 13.19 7.54 -6.49
N GLN A 582 14.52 7.56 -6.45
CA GLN A 582 15.38 7.11 -7.55
C GLN A 582 15.26 5.60 -7.87
N LEU A 583 14.70 4.80 -6.96
CA LEU A 583 14.46 3.38 -7.20
C LEU A 583 13.05 3.07 -7.74
N HIS A 584 12.20 4.09 -7.89
CA HIS A 584 10.79 3.91 -8.16
C HIS A 584 10.27 4.63 -9.38
N SER A 585 10.99 5.61 -9.87
CA SER A 585 10.56 6.39 -11.02
C SER A 585 11.74 6.91 -11.80
N THR A 586 11.53 7.09 -13.10
CA THR A 586 12.44 7.84 -13.98
C THR A 586 11.93 9.28 -14.11
N ASN A 587 12.72 10.16 -14.69
CA ASN A 587 12.27 11.52 -15.03
C ASN A 587 11.07 11.50 -15.99
N GLU A 588 10.92 10.45 -16.78
CA GLU A 588 9.82 10.27 -17.75
C GLU A 588 8.56 9.69 -17.12
N SER A 589 8.65 9.14 -15.89
CA SER A 589 7.55 8.53 -15.17
C SER A 589 7.08 9.35 -13.93
N ASN A 590 7.18 10.67 -14.01
CA ASN A 590 6.90 11.59 -12.90
C ASN A 590 5.65 12.46 -13.15
N GLY A 591 4.69 11.93 -13.93
CA GLY A 591 3.44 12.59 -14.28
C GLY A 591 2.42 12.63 -13.13
N PRO A 592 1.21 13.15 -13.40
CA PRO A 592 0.14 13.28 -12.40
C PRO A 592 -0.40 11.91 -11.96
N THR A 593 -1.13 11.91 -10.85
CA THR A 593 -1.91 10.76 -10.41
C THR A 593 -3.24 10.71 -11.17
N ARG A 594 -3.58 9.54 -11.74
CA ARG A 594 -4.79 9.35 -12.53
C ARG A 594 -5.32 7.93 -12.50
N LEU A 595 -6.58 7.76 -12.88
CA LEU A 595 -7.14 6.47 -13.28
C LEU A 595 -7.13 6.36 -14.79
N MET A 596 -6.86 5.16 -15.31
CA MET A 596 -6.94 4.87 -16.73
C MET A 596 -7.69 3.55 -16.94
N ALA A 597 -8.69 3.54 -17.80
CA ALA A 597 -9.42 2.35 -18.20
C ALA A 597 -9.18 2.05 -19.68
N PHE A 598 -8.99 0.78 -19.99
CA PHE A 598 -8.71 0.28 -21.32
C PHE A 598 -9.78 -0.74 -21.72
N SER A 599 -10.15 -0.75 -23.00
CA SER A 599 -11.04 -1.74 -23.60
C SER A 599 -10.61 -2.08 -25.03
N LEU A 600 -11.15 -3.14 -25.61
CA LEU A 600 -10.92 -3.45 -27.05
C LEU A 600 -11.56 -2.40 -27.98
N GLU A 601 -12.51 -1.62 -27.48
CA GLU A 601 -13.17 -0.53 -28.21
C GLU A 601 -12.50 0.83 -27.95
N GLY A 602 -11.56 0.89 -27.02
CA GLY A 602 -10.90 2.11 -26.57
C GLY A 602 -10.15 2.81 -27.69
N ALA A 603 -10.48 4.09 -27.91
CA ALA A 603 -9.92 4.91 -28.98
C ALA A 603 -9.49 6.31 -28.52
N ALA A 604 -9.49 6.57 -27.21
CA ALA A 604 -9.05 7.84 -26.66
C ALA A 604 -7.53 8.01 -26.83
N GLY A 605 -7.07 9.25 -27.06
CA GLY A 605 -5.65 9.55 -27.11
C GLY A 605 -4.99 9.46 -25.74
N MET A 606 -3.78 8.89 -25.67
CA MET A 606 -3.01 8.89 -24.44
C MET A 606 -2.73 10.33 -23.99
N PRO A 607 -2.90 10.64 -22.68
CA PRO A 607 -2.61 11.96 -22.14
C PRO A 607 -1.14 12.35 -22.34
N GLU A 608 -0.88 13.65 -22.67
CA GLU A 608 0.49 14.14 -22.77
C GLU A 608 1.23 14.03 -21.43
N VAL A 609 2.46 13.58 -21.48
CA VAL A 609 3.35 13.49 -20.33
C VAL A 609 4.17 14.79 -20.21
N THR A 610 3.87 15.59 -19.20
CA THR A 610 4.64 16.80 -18.87
C THR A 610 5.44 16.56 -17.59
N SER A 611 6.65 16.03 -17.69
CA SER A 611 7.48 15.67 -16.54
C SER A 611 8.80 16.47 -16.44
N ALA A 612 8.82 17.72 -16.88
CA ALA A 612 10.03 18.53 -16.77
C ALA A 612 10.26 19.05 -15.36
N TYR A 613 11.36 18.66 -14.70
CA TYR A 613 11.86 19.37 -13.54
C TYR A 613 12.12 20.85 -13.89
N PRO A 614 11.78 21.79 -13.00
CA PRO A 614 12.11 23.19 -13.22
C PRO A 614 13.65 23.35 -13.21
N PRO A 615 14.17 24.43 -13.78
CA PRO A 615 15.57 24.78 -13.62
C PRO A 615 15.93 24.89 -12.12
N LEU A 616 17.11 24.39 -11.75
CA LEU A 616 17.60 24.48 -10.38
C LEU A 616 17.73 25.97 -10.00
N PRO A 617 17.10 26.43 -8.88
CA PRO A 617 17.20 27.81 -8.46
C PRO A 617 18.62 28.17 -8.05
N GLU A 618 18.95 29.47 -8.08
CA GLU A 618 20.19 29.99 -7.51
C GLU A 618 20.30 29.56 -6.03
N GLN A 619 21.51 29.14 -5.63
CA GLN A 619 21.80 28.61 -4.31
C GLN A 619 22.77 29.53 -3.56
N PRO A 620 22.69 29.63 -2.21
CA PRO A 620 23.72 30.27 -1.40
C PRO A 620 25.08 29.56 -1.57
N ASP A 621 26.16 30.27 -1.33
CA ASP A 621 27.50 29.70 -1.34
C ASP A 621 27.63 28.58 -0.29
N LEU A 622 28.31 27.50 -0.64
CA LEU A 622 28.60 26.39 0.25
C LEU A 622 30.02 26.57 0.83
N GLU A 623 30.11 27.05 2.06
CA GLU A 623 31.39 27.30 2.76
C GLU A 623 31.71 26.26 3.83
N ALA A 624 30.85 25.25 4.04
CA ALA A 624 30.98 24.25 5.09
C ALA A 624 32.10 23.24 4.84
N SER A 625 32.74 22.78 5.92
CA SER A 625 33.73 21.69 5.85
C SER A 625 33.08 20.34 5.51
N ALA A 626 33.86 19.39 5.02
CA ALA A 626 33.41 18.02 4.77
C ALA A 626 32.82 17.36 6.03
N ASP A 627 33.42 17.58 7.18
CA ASP A 627 32.94 17.05 8.47
C ASP A 627 31.57 17.63 8.85
N THR A 628 31.35 18.92 8.58
CA THR A 628 30.04 19.56 8.83
C THR A 628 28.97 18.98 7.91
N ILE A 629 29.30 18.73 6.63
CA ILE A 629 28.40 18.13 5.66
C ILE A 629 28.04 16.70 6.07
N GLU A 630 29.01 15.89 6.49
CA GLU A 630 28.76 14.50 6.93
C GLU A 630 27.93 14.46 8.23
N SER A 631 28.21 15.34 9.20
CA SER A 631 27.36 15.50 10.39
C SER A 631 25.94 15.90 9.99
N GLY A 632 25.79 16.84 9.04
CA GLY A 632 24.50 17.26 8.50
C GLY A 632 23.75 16.13 7.81
N LYS A 633 24.45 15.23 7.10
CA LYS A 633 23.87 14.03 6.48
C LYS A 633 23.28 13.08 7.55
N ALA A 634 24.01 12.80 8.61
CA ALA A 634 23.54 11.96 9.69
C ALA A 634 22.31 12.56 10.40
N LEU A 635 22.34 13.87 10.69
CA LEU A 635 21.22 14.59 11.28
C LEU A 635 19.99 14.64 10.34
N TYR A 636 20.20 14.82 9.04
CA TYR A 636 19.17 14.76 8.01
C TYR A 636 18.51 13.38 7.98
N ALA A 637 19.28 12.32 7.96
CA ALA A 637 18.79 10.95 7.96
C ALA A 637 17.90 10.66 9.16
N LYS A 638 18.24 11.20 10.33
CA LYS A 638 17.46 11.04 11.55
C LYS A 638 16.17 11.84 11.56
N ASN A 639 16.18 13.08 11.07
CA ASN A 639 15.11 14.05 11.33
C ASN A 639 14.25 14.41 10.09
N CYS A 640 14.75 14.19 8.87
CA CYS A 640 14.15 14.75 7.65
C CYS A 640 13.78 13.71 6.58
N ARG A 641 14.54 12.60 6.48
CA ARG A 641 14.45 11.67 5.34
C ARG A 641 13.08 11.02 5.16
N TYR A 642 12.36 10.73 6.24
CA TYR A 642 11.04 10.09 6.15
C TYR A 642 10.01 10.93 5.39
N CYS A 643 10.14 12.25 5.43
CA CYS A 643 9.30 13.15 4.66
C CYS A 643 9.97 13.59 3.34
N HIS A 644 11.27 13.99 3.42
CA HIS A 644 11.99 14.61 2.30
C HIS A 644 12.86 13.64 1.50
N GLY A 645 12.71 12.32 1.72
CA GLY A 645 13.43 11.27 1.02
C GLY A 645 14.91 11.16 1.35
N SER A 646 15.55 10.08 0.96
CA SER A 646 17.00 9.93 1.04
C SER A 646 17.68 10.94 0.11
N ASP A 647 18.82 11.46 0.54
CA ASP A 647 19.62 12.44 -0.22
C ASP A 647 18.89 13.74 -0.59
N ALA A 648 17.86 14.13 0.18
CA ALA A 648 17.02 15.31 -0.04
C ALA A 648 16.18 15.25 -1.33
N VAL A 649 15.95 14.06 -1.87
CA VAL A 649 15.22 13.80 -3.11
C VAL A 649 13.79 13.41 -2.80
N THR A 650 12.82 14.15 -3.35
CA THR A 650 11.40 13.74 -3.35
C THR A 650 10.84 13.81 -4.77
N ARG A 651 9.63 13.26 -4.92
CA ARG A 651 8.86 13.40 -6.16
C ARG A 651 8.61 14.88 -6.45
N PHE A 652 8.95 15.30 -7.66
CA PHE A 652 8.61 16.66 -8.11
C PHE A 652 7.09 16.81 -8.26
N GLY A 653 6.54 17.91 -7.75
CA GLY A 653 5.09 18.16 -7.76
C GLY A 653 4.31 17.48 -6.64
N GLY A 654 4.96 16.72 -5.76
CA GLY A 654 4.36 16.19 -4.53
C GLY A 654 4.09 17.28 -3.47
N SER A 655 3.36 16.92 -2.42
CA SER A 655 3.06 17.82 -1.30
C SER A 655 4.30 18.20 -0.48
N VAL A 656 5.30 17.31 -0.46
CA VAL A 656 6.58 17.50 0.23
C VAL A 656 7.65 17.93 -0.77
N PRO A 657 8.27 19.11 -0.63
CA PRO A 657 9.19 19.62 -1.61
C PRO A 657 10.53 18.86 -1.64
N ASP A 658 11.08 18.71 -2.84
CA ASP A 658 12.46 18.29 -3.04
C ASP A 658 13.39 19.44 -2.58
N LEU A 659 14.12 19.19 -1.49
CA LEU A 659 14.92 20.23 -0.83
C LEU A 659 16.15 20.66 -1.65
N ARG A 660 16.57 19.90 -2.65
CA ARG A 660 17.63 20.31 -3.57
C ARG A 660 17.23 21.54 -4.41
N PHE A 661 15.90 21.78 -4.56
CA PHE A 661 15.31 22.93 -5.23
C PHE A 661 14.88 24.04 -4.26
N ALA A 662 15.38 24.03 -3.02
CA ALA A 662 15.11 25.11 -2.07
C ALA A 662 15.62 26.45 -2.61
N SER A 663 14.80 27.50 -2.52
CA SER A 663 15.16 28.83 -2.99
C SER A 663 16.10 29.57 -2.03
N MET A 664 16.73 30.65 -2.47
CA MET A 664 17.48 31.59 -1.62
C MET A 664 16.65 32.03 -0.40
N ASP A 665 15.38 32.36 -0.59
CA ASP A 665 14.47 32.78 0.51
C ASP A 665 14.23 31.63 1.50
N THR A 666 14.11 30.39 1.03
CA THR A 666 13.99 29.22 1.90
C THR A 666 15.24 29.04 2.75
N HIS A 667 16.42 29.17 2.16
CA HIS A 667 17.68 29.10 2.89
C HIS A 667 17.86 30.26 3.86
N ALA A 668 17.43 31.47 3.52
CA ALA A 668 17.47 32.63 4.40
C ALA A 668 16.53 32.52 5.62
N THR A 669 15.42 31.79 5.45
CA THR A 669 14.42 31.58 6.53
C THR A 669 14.49 30.18 7.14
N TRP A 670 15.54 29.41 6.84
CA TRP A 670 15.68 27.99 7.17
C TRP A 670 15.36 27.64 8.62
N HIS A 671 16.01 28.32 9.59
CA HIS A 671 15.79 28.04 11.01
C HIS A 671 14.37 28.40 11.47
N GLY A 672 13.78 29.46 10.89
CA GLY A 672 12.37 29.80 11.13
C GLY A 672 11.41 28.72 10.63
N ILE A 673 11.78 27.99 9.57
CA ILE A 673 11.00 26.87 9.06
C ILE A 673 11.20 25.63 9.95
N VAL A 674 12.44 25.21 10.15
CA VAL A 674 12.77 23.92 10.77
C VAL A 674 12.51 23.94 12.28
N ILE A 675 13.02 24.95 12.98
CA ILE A 675 12.92 25.07 14.44
C ILE A 675 11.70 25.91 14.83
N GLY A 676 11.43 26.97 14.06
CA GLY A 676 10.37 27.95 14.37
C GLY A 676 8.97 27.54 13.90
N GLY A 677 8.83 26.48 13.10
CA GLY A 677 7.53 25.96 12.67
C GLY A 677 6.77 26.82 11.67
N ALA A 678 7.46 27.67 10.89
CA ALA A 678 6.81 28.58 9.92
C ALA A 678 5.99 27.84 8.84
N LYS A 679 6.21 26.53 8.65
CA LYS A 679 5.46 25.66 7.70
C LYS A 679 4.56 24.64 8.37
N ARG A 680 4.31 24.75 9.68
CA ARG A 680 3.45 23.82 10.43
C ARG A 680 2.04 23.71 9.84
N ALA A 681 1.46 24.84 9.44
CA ALA A 681 0.16 24.84 8.78
C ALA A 681 0.12 24.08 7.44
N ASN A 682 1.30 23.82 6.84
CA ASN A 682 1.46 23.04 5.62
C ASN A 682 1.85 21.57 5.90
N GLY A 683 1.78 21.13 7.16
CA GLY A 683 2.09 19.76 7.55
C GLY A 683 3.56 19.49 7.90
N MET A 684 4.45 20.49 7.85
CA MET A 684 5.83 20.31 8.30
C MET A 684 5.92 20.48 9.83
N PRO A 685 6.34 19.45 10.60
CA PRO A 685 6.46 19.55 12.05
C PRO A 685 7.59 20.48 12.48
N ILE A 686 7.54 20.92 13.73
CA ILE A 686 8.69 21.55 14.39
C ILE A 686 9.71 20.45 14.69
N ILE A 687 10.95 20.66 14.33
CA ILE A 687 12.04 19.72 14.62
C ILE A 687 12.82 20.23 15.86
N GLU A 688 12.82 19.41 16.89
CA GLU A 688 13.49 19.74 18.18
C GLU A 688 15.00 19.46 18.12
N ILE A 689 15.74 20.34 17.46
CA ILE A 689 17.20 20.31 17.31
C ILE A 689 17.81 21.66 17.62
N GLN A 690 19.14 21.68 17.87
CA GLN A 690 19.88 22.92 18.12
C GLN A 690 20.12 23.70 16.80
N MET A 691 20.42 24.99 16.93
CA MET A 691 20.67 25.88 15.79
C MET A 691 21.83 25.38 14.91
N GLU A 692 22.91 24.92 15.55
CA GLU A 692 24.10 24.37 14.88
C GLU A 692 23.80 23.08 14.12
N GLU A 693 22.95 22.21 14.67
CA GLU A 693 22.47 20.99 14.02
C GLU A 693 21.61 21.31 12.80
N SER A 694 20.70 22.27 12.95
CA SER A 694 19.86 22.78 11.84
C SER A 694 20.71 23.37 10.72
N GLU A 695 21.79 24.10 11.04
CA GLU A 695 22.73 24.65 10.06
C GLU A 695 23.53 23.55 9.36
N ALA A 696 23.96 22.50 10.09
CA ALA A 696 24.63 21.36 9.48
C ALA A 696 23.71 20.64 8.45
N ILE A 697 22.43 20.45 8.79
CA ILE A 697 21.43 19.91 7.84
C ILE A 697 21.30 20.81 6.61
N ARG A 698 21.22 22.14 6.79
CA ARG A 698 21.14 23.09 5.67
C ARG A 698 22.35 22.98 4.74
N ASN A 699 23.55 22.88 5.28
CA ASN A 699 24.78 22.72 4.50
C ASN A 699 24.81 21.37 3.76
N TYR A 700 24.34 20.29 4.36
CA TYR A 700 24.17 19.02 3.65
C TYR A 700 23.23 19.16 2.46
N ILE A 701 22.06 19.78 2.62
CA ILE A 701 21.10 20.02 1.51
C ILE A 701 21.73 20.86 0.39
N LEU A 702 22.45 21.94 0.75
CA LEU A 702 23.20 22.74 -0.21
C LEU A 702 24.21 21.88 -1.00
N SER A 703 24.94 21.00 -0.32
CA SER A 703 25.89 20.10 -0.98
C SER A 703 25.19 19.18 -2.01
N ARG A 704 23.94 18.74 -1.72
CA ARG A 704 23.13 17.94 -2.65
C ARG A 704 22.67 18.76 -3.87
N SER A 705 22.30 20.04 -3.65
CA SER A 705 21.95 20.98 -4.74
C SER A 705 23.15 21.22 -5.67
N TYR A 706 24.35 21.43 -5.11
CA TYR A 706 25.58 21.62 -5.89
C TYR A 706 25.96 20.35 -6.67
N ALA A 707 25.82 19.16 -6.05
CA ALA A 707 26.05 17.88 -6.73
C ALA A 707 25.09 17.69 -7.92
N LEU A 708 23.81 18.04 -7.75
CA LEU A 708 22.82 17.99 -8.85
C LEU A 708 23.22 18.93 -10.00
N ARG A 709 23.66 20.16 -9.70
CA ARG A 709 24.11 21.13 -10.71
C ARG A 709 25.34 20.66 -11.47
N ALA A 710 26.28 20.00 -10.79
CA ALA A 710 27.51 19.47 -11.41
C ALA A 710 27.27 18.25 -12.32
N GLY A 711 26.14 17.55 -12.15
CA GLY A 711 25.72 16.42 -12.96
C GLY A 711 24.83 16.79 -14.16
N GLN A 712 24.36 18.05 -14.23
CA GLN A 712 23.63 18.62 -15.38
C GLN A 712 24.60 19.26 -16.34
#